data_57c8f975a037c28cd91491638780cbc6
#
_entry.id   57c8f975a037c28cd91491638780cbc6
#
_cell.length_a   1.000
_cell.length_b   1.000
_cell.length_c   1.000
_cell.angle_alpha   90.00
_cell.angle_beta   90.00
_cell.angle_gamma   90.00
#
_symmetry.space_group_name_H-M   'P 1'
#
loop_
_entity.id
_entity.type
_entity.pdbx_description
1 polymer ?
#
loop_
_entity_poly.entity_id
_entity_poly.type
_entity_poly.pdbx_seq_one_letter_code
_entity_poly.pdbx_strand_id
1 'polypeptide(L)'
;MKRALLAVVVIGAGLAAWAAVARPRWAHGLFPPKAPRNLLLISLDTLRADRLGSYGYAQAQTPRLDALARSGLRFETATTVVPLTLPAHSSLMTGTFPAWHGVRDNGGFYLDDEHITLAEVLREKGYRTGGFVGAFVLDRRWGIAQGFDRFFDDFDLDKFADAASMDSIQRPGAQVVDQALTWLGAERRVPFFAWVHLYDPHAPYEAPEPFRSRFPRTVQGAYDAEIAATDAEVGRLLDALQADGRLAETLVVVVSDHGEMLGEHGEQTHGFFIYEPATRIPMLMAGPGLAPRAVPDQVRLVDVMPTALALLGIEAPKPVQGMSLLPLARGERMDLIAHSESWYPRYHYGWSELRSVQDGRFKYVRAPRPELYDLERDASESQNRAGDDPARLEALAQALDEIEAKTKGAAAAEGPRPVDPETEERLAALGYVGGSVSRQNLEDRPRGDPKDKIGLYNLLKLAGTASVEGRIDDSIAKVRQALAEDPEIVEAYMLLGNFLKKAKRPDEAIAAYRTALDKDDEHQGALFSLALAYKDKGLLEEARVGFERARSLDPKNGKVLWQLADLLMQKGEPEKAEAVVRDALARKVDEHRFLLKLGESQIEAKQFDAAEKSLRAALEKKPNLDTARFNLGLVYEEKGRIDRAIASYEGELLQNPKAFRAAFNLAKILQKSGRREEATVYFKKAVELQPDFGTGQLYLAKALLDGGDLAGAERWARSGLANKPEPRVAPLGHYVLADVYNRKGRAADANREVAAAKRLPPG
;
A
#
# COMPACT_ATOMS: atom_id res chain seq x y z
N MET A 1 47.55 50.36 -28.63
CA MET A 1 46.59 49.96 -27.58
C MET A 1 45.50 49.00 -28.10
N LYS A 2 44.76 49.26 -29.17
CA LYS A 2 43.66 48.35 -29.65
C LYS A 2 44.11 46.95 -30.03
N ARG A 3 45.31 46.75 -30.59
CA ARG A 3 45.84 45.40 -30.96
C ARG A 3 46.30 44.57 -29.75
N ALA A 4 46.80 45.21 -28.70
CA ALA A 4 47.18 44.52 -27.45
C ALA A 4 45.94 44.06 -26.65
N LEU A 5 44.84 44.87 -26.67
CA LEU A 5 43.62 44.52 -26.01
C LEU A 5 42.89 43.30 -26.69
N LEU A 6 42.97 43.25 -28.05
CA LEU A 6 42.39 42.15 -28.83
C LEU A 6 43.16 40.84 -28.54
N ALA A 7 44.49 40.88 -28.44
CA ALA A 7 45.33 39.71 -28.12
C ALA A 7 45.05 39.16 -26.72
N VAL A 8 44.84 40.03 -25.71
CA VAL A 8 44.48 39.60 -24.34
C VAL A 8 43.07 38.97 -24.28
N VAL A 9 42.12 39.52 -25.05
CA VAL A 9 40.75 38.97 -25.09
C VAL A 9 40.72 37.59 -25.83
N VAL A 10 41.52 37.43 -26.92
CA VAL A 10 41.60 36.14 -27.64
C VAL A 10 42.35 35.09 -26.83
N ILE A 11 43.40 35.46 -26.11
CA ILE A 11 44.13 34.54 -25.21
C ILE A 11 43.25 34.18 -24.00
N GLY A 12 42.50 35.12 -23.43
CA GLY A 12 41.55 34.86 -22.35
C GLY A 12 40.43 33.95 -22.77
N ALA A 13 39.84 34.16 -23.97
CA ALA A 13 38.78 33.29 -24.53
C ALA A 13 39.34 31.89 -24.90
N GLY A 14 40.56 31.80 -25.40
CA GLY A 14 41.24 30.53 -25.68
C GLY A 14 41.55 29.71 -24.41
N LEU A 15 42.00 30.36 -23.34
CA LEU A 15 42.22 29.73 -22.05
C LEU A 15 40.91 29.30 -21.38
N ALA A 16 39.83 30.07 -21.49
CA ALA A 16 38.53 29.71 -21.00
C ALA A 16 37.91 28.54 -21.78
N ALA A 17 38.07 28.51 -23.12
CA ALA A 17 37.63 27.40 -23.96
C ALA A 17 38.45 26.13 -23.71
N TRP A 18 39.77 26.28 -23.52
CA TRP A 18 40.66 25.16 -23.18
C TRP A 18 40.37 24.60 -21.80
N ALA A 19 40.06 25.42 -20.78
CA ALA A 19 39.65 24.99 -19.45
C ALA A 19 38.27 24.30 -19.45
N ALA A 20 37.40 24.60 -20.43
CA ALA A 20 36.10 23.97 -20.58
C ALA A 20 36.16 22.60 -21.32
N VAL A 21 37.18 22.40 -22.21
CA VAL A 21 37.26 21.21 -23.06
C VAL A 21 38.32 20.19 -22.57
N ALA A 22 39.39 20.66 -21.95
CA ALA A 22 40.46 19.81 -21.43
C ALA A 22 40.82 20.25 -20.03
N ARG A 23 40.18 19.73 -19.01
CA ARG A 23 40.63 19.88 -17.61
C ARG A 23 41.83 18.99 -17.35
N PRO A 24 43.09 19.50 -17.42
CA PRO A 24 44.27 18.70 -17.05
C PRO A 24 44.17 18.34 -15.55
N ARG A 25 44.71 17.18 -15.18
CA ARG A 25 44.70 16.69 -13.80
C ARG A 25 45.20 17.69 -12.74
N TRP A 26 46.08 18.65 -13.10
CA TRP A 26 46.56 19.67 -12.19
C TRP A 26 45.57 20.85 -11.96
N ALA A 27 44.54 21.02 -12.81
CA ALA A 27 43.52 22.06 -12.66
C ALA A 27 42.47 21.71 -11.59
N HIS A 28 42.41 20.47 -11.13
CA HIS A 28 41.48 20.04 -10.08
C HIS A 28 41.72 20.70 -8.70
N GLY A 29 42.84 21.40 -8.50
CA GLY A 29 43.14 22.13 -7.28
C GLY A 29 42.83 23.64 -7.33
N LEU A 30 42.47 24.18 -8.49
CA LEU A 30 42.32 25.64 -8.68
C LEU A 30 40.87 26.14 -8.48
N PHE A 31 39.87 25.24 -8.57
CA PHE A 31 38.47 25.57 -8.29
C PHE A 31 37.91 24.46 -7.42
N PRO A 32 37.34 24.76 -6.25
CA PRO A 32 36.62 23.75 -5.48
C PRO A 32 35.52 23.17 -6.37
N PRO A 33 35.28 21.84 -6.33
CA PRO A 33 34.21 21.23 -7.08
C PRO A 33 32.89 21.91 -6.68
N LYS A 34 32.10 22.35 -7.68
CA LYS A 34 30.80 22.97 -7.43
C LYS A 34 29.92 21.94 -6.71
N ALA A 35 29.41 22.30 -5.53
CA ALA A 35 28.46 21.43 -4.81
C ALA A 35 27.23 21.13 -5.69
N PRO A 36 26.65 19.95 -5.62
CA PRO A 36 25.40 19.65 -6.29
C PRO A 36 24.31 20.66 -5.86
N ARG A 37 23.44 21.00 -6.79
CA ARG A 37 22.29 21.88 -6.52
C ARG A 37 21.04 21.08 -6.22
N ASN A 38 20.91 19.89 -6.82
CA ASN A 38 19.72 19.06 -6.74
C ASN A 38 20.10 17.68 -6.22
N LEU A 39 19.08 16.96 -5.69
CA LEU A 39 19.19 15.55 -5.28
C LEU A 39 18.13 14.73 -6.00
N LEU A 40 18.55 13.69 -6.71
CA LEU A 40 17.69 12.60 -7.19
C LEU A 40 18.08 11.34 -6.43
N LEU A 41 17.22 10.88 -5.54
CA LEU A 41 17.32 9.61 -4.83
C LEU A 41 16.42 8.59 -5.52
N ILE A 42 16.99 7.51 -6.00
CA ILE A 42 16.27 6.40 -6.62
C ILE A 42 16.44 5.19 -5.71
N SER A 43 15.37 4.67 -5.16
CA SER A 43 15.35 3.39 -4.45
C SER A 43 14.70 2.32 -5.30
N LEU A 44 15.38 1.17 -5.42
CA LEU A 44 14.97 0.04 -6.25
C LEU A 44 14.64 -1.12 -5.31
N ASP A 45 13.36 -1.50 -5.25
CA ASP A 45 12.87 -2.51 -4.32
C ASP A 45 13.48 -3.88 -4.64
N THR A 46 13.88 -4.61 -3.62
CA THR A 46 14.43 -5.97 -3.70
C THR A 46 15.65 -6.17 -4.63
N LEU A 47 16.32 -5.10 -5.09
CA LEU A 47 17.42 -5.23 -6.05
C LEU A 47 18.71 -5.75 -5.39
N ARG A 48 19.16 -6.92 -5.81
CA ARG A 48 20.42 -7.53 -5.37
C ARG A 48 21.64 -6.91 -6.06
N ALA A 49 22.68 -6.65 -5.30
CA ALA A 49 23.95 -6.16 -5.85
C ALA A 49 24.57 -7.16 -6.85
N ASP A 50 24.53 -8.46 -6.56
CA ASP A 50 25.13 -9.53 -7.38
C ASP A 50 24.38 -9.79 -8.70
N ARG A 51 23.32 -9.02 -9.02
CA ARG A 51 22.56 -9.08 -10.27
C ARG A 51 22.85 -7.93 -11.23
N LEU A 52 23.77 -7.05 -10.88
CA LEU A 52 24.18 -5.92 -11.72
C LEU A 52 25.51 -6.19 -12.43
N GLY A 53 25.63 -5.69 -13.67
CA GLY A 53 26.88 -5.79 -14.45
C GLY A 53 28.06 -5.11 -13.78
N SER A 54 27.83 -3.94 -13.16
CA SER A 54 28.85 -3.20 -12.41
C SER A 54 29.35 -3.94 -11.16
N TYR A 55 28.61 -4.93 -10.65
CA TYR A 55 29.02 -5.81 -9.54
C TYR A 55 29.48 -7.19 -9.99
N GLY A 56 29.65 -7.39 -11.32
CA GLY A 56 30.28 -8.60 -11.88
C GLY A 56 29.31 -9.64 -12.46
N TYR A 57 28.01 -9.37 -12.52
CA TYR A 57 27.06 -10.31 -13.13
C TYR A 57 27.12 -10.22 -14.66
N ALA A 58 27.72 -11.22 -15.28
CA ALA A 58 27.97 -11.23 -16.73
C ALA A 58 26.70 -11.29 -17.60
N GLN A 59 25.57 -11.74 -17.04
CA GLN A 59 24.29 -11.86 -17.75
C GLN A 59 23.40 -10.61 -17.57
N ALA A 60 23.81 -9.65 -16.74
CA ALA A 60 23.06 -8.44 -16.47
C ALA A 60 22.81 -7.62 -17.74
N GLN A 61 21.62 -7.06 -17.86
CA GLN A 61 21.28 -6.06 -18.89
C GLN A 61 20.94 -4.73 -18.21
N THR A 62 21.96 -4.14 -17.55
CA THR A 62 21.84 -2.94 -16.71
C THR A 62 22.73 -1.79 -17.18
N PRO A 63 22.69 -1.40 -18.49
CA PRO A 63 23.63 -0.45 -19.05
C PRO A 63 23.58 0.95 -18.42
N ARG A 64 22.41 1.38 -17.89
CA ARG A 64 22.21 2.71 -17.27
C ARG A 64 22.81 2.77 -15.88
N LEU A 65 22.53 1.76 -15.04
CA LEU A 65 23.12 1.60 -13.71
C LEU A 65 24.64 1.39 -13.80
N ASP A 66 25.10 0.58 -14.77
CA ASP A 66 26.53 0.36 -15.00
C ASP A 66 27.25 1.63 -15.47
N ALA A 67 26.59 2.47 -16.28
CA ALA A 67 27.15 3.76 -16.68
C ALA A 67 27.24 4.73 -15.50
N LEU A 68 26.23 4.75 -14.63
CA LEU A 68 26.24 5.54 -13.39
C LEU A 68 27.36 5.09 -12.46
N ALA A 69 27.53 3.79 -12.26
CA ALA A 69 28.59 3.20 -11.46
C ALA A 69 30.01 3.57 -11.99
N ARG A 70 30.17 3.63 -13.31
CA ARG A 70 31.44 4.07 -13.93
C ARG A 70 31.70 5.58 -13.80
N SER A 71 30.66 6.38 -13.60
CA SER A 71 30.78 7.85 -13.52
C SER A 71 30.90 8.40 -12.10
N GLY A 72 30.69 7.58 -11.07
CA GLY A 72 30.67 8.00 -9.69
C GLY A 72 31.27 6.99 -8.72
N LEU A 73 30.77 7.00 -7.49
CA LEU A 73 31.13 6.04 -6.45
C LEU A 73 30.24 4.79 -6.58
N ARG A 74 30.86 3.63 -6.57
CA ARG A 74 30.24 2.34 -6.41
C ARG A 74 30.74 1.70 -5.12
N PHE A 75 29.83 1.47 -4.19
CA PHE A 75 30.16 0.80 -2.93
C PHE A 75 30.03 -0.71 -3.12
N GLU A 76 31.10 -1.46 -2.89
CA GLU A 76 31.15 -2.91 -3.15
C GLU A 76 30.44 -3.71 -2.07
N THR A 77 30.42 -3.19 -0.84
CA THR A 77 29.82 -3.82 0.33
C THR A 77 28.91 -2.82 1.06
N ALA A 78 27.68 -2.70 0.58
CA ALA A 78 26.64 -1.91 1.24
C ALA A 78 25.58 -2.86 1.82
N THR A 79 25.20 -2.63 3.08
CA THR A 79 24.28 -3.52 3.82
C THR A 79 23.06 -2.74 4.27
N THR A 80 21.87 -3.30 4.03
CA THR A 80 20.62 -2.77 4.58
C THR A 80 20.43 -3.13 6.06
N VAL A 81 19.58 -2.39 6.72
CA VAL A 81 19.29 -2.58 8.16
C VAL A 81 18.19 -3.59 8.43
N VAL A 82 17.27 -3.78 7.48
CA VAL A 82 16.15 -4.74 7.55
C VAL A 82 15.79 -5.15 6.12
N PRO A 83 15.54 -6.43 5.82
CA PRO A 83 15.08 -6.86 4.50
C PRO A 83 13.56 -6.69 4.34
N LEU A 84 13.04 -5.49 4.63
CA LEU A 84 11.63 -5.11 4.51
C LEU A 84 11.53 -3.64 4.09
N THR A 85 10.62 -3.34 3.20
CA THR A 85 10.50 -2.06 2.47
C THR A 85 10.29 -0.84 3.39
N LEU A 86 9.26 -0.82 4.24
CA LEU A 86 8.97 0.35 5.10
C LEU A 86 10.06 0.63 6.13
N PRO A 87 10.57 -0.36 6.89
CA PRO A 87 11.66 -0.12 7.85
C PRO A 87 12.95 0.36 7.20
N ALA A 88 13.31 -0.24 6.04
CA ALA A 88 14.51 0.15 5.31
C ALA A 88 14.41 1.58 4.80
N HIS A 89 13.26 1.97 4.20
CA HIS A 89 13.03 3.35 3.75
C HIS A 89 12.92 4.34 4.90
N SER A 90 12.34 3.96 6.04
CA SER A 90 12.36 4.78 7.25
C SER A 90 13.79 5.09 7.68
N SER A 91 14.67 4.08 7.66
CA SER A 91 16.09 4.25 7.97
C SER A 91 16.83 5.07 6.90
N LEU A 92 16.52 4.88 5.61
CA LEU A 92 17.06 5.67 4.49
C LEU A 92 16.73 7.16 4.63
N MET A 93 15.48 7.48 4.99
CA MET A 93 14.98 8.85 5.08
C MET A 93 15.39 9.56 6.36
N THR A 94 15.60 8.86 7.47
CA THR A 94 15.96 9.47 8.76
C THR A 94 17.44 9.37 9.10
N GLY A 95 18.19 8.47 8.43
CA GLY A 95 19.57 8.15 8.79
C GLY A 95 19.70 7.48 10.17
N THR A 96 18.62 6.83 10.66
CA THR A 96 18.57 6.15 11.97
C THR A 96 18.23 4.67 11.82
N PHE A 97 18.59 3.87 12.82
CA PHE A 97 18.27 2.44 12.84
C PHE A 97 16.84 2.15 13.28
N PRO A 98 16.27 0.99 12.92
CA PRO A 98 14.92 0.57 13.35
C PRO A 98 14.73 0.60 14.87
N ALA A 99 15.76 0.30 15.64
CA ALA A 99 15.73 0.42 17.08
C ALA A 99 15.56 1.86 17.61
N TRP A 100 15.77 2.87 16.77
CA TRP A 100 15.57 4.28 17.10
C TRP A 100 14.19 4.78 16.68
N HIS A 101 13.83 4.62 15.39
CA HIS A 101 12.57 5.13 14.86
C HIS A 101 11.37 4.20 15.07
N GLY A 102 11.58 3.00 15.62
CA GLY A 102 10.52 2.07 16.01
C GLY A 102 9.88 1.28 14.87
N VAL A 103 10.11 1.63 13.61
CA VAL A 103 9.53 0.93 12.45
C VAL A 103 10.32 -0.34 12.16
N ARG A 104 9.71 -1.52 12.35
CA ARG A 104 10.39 -2.82 12.25
C ARG A 104 9.71 -3.82 11.32
N ASP A 105 8.52 -3.45 10.81
CA ASP A 105 7.76 -4.28 9.87
C ASP A 105 6.98 -3.39 8.89
N ASN A 106 6.50 -3.97 7.80
CA ASN A 106 5.65 -3.31 6.81
C ASN A 106 4.21 -3.11 7.31
N GLY A 107 3.78 -3.85 8.31
CA GLY A 107 2.43 -3.78 8.89
C GLY A 107 2.45 -3.41 10.36
N GLY A 108 1.54 -2.51 10.77
CA GLY A 108 1.39 -2.12 12.18
C GLY A 108 2.42 -1.14 12.71
N PHE A 109 3.33 -0.65 11.89
CA PHE A 109 4.36 0.33 12.25
C PHE A 109 4.21 1.61 11.46
N TYR A 110 4.60 2.73 12.07
CA TYR A 110 4.46 4.07 11.51
C TYR A 110 5.70 4.89 11.84
N LEU A 111 6.18 5.66 10.88
CA LEU A 111 7.21 6.66 11.13
C LEU A 111 6.55 7.89 11.75
N ASP A 112 6.75 8.10 13.04
CA ASP A 112 6.13 9.22 13.77
C ASP A 112 6.75 10.57 13.39
N ASP A 113 5.95 11.64 13.52
CA ASP A 113 6.32 13.03 13.14
C ASP A 113 7.52 13.59 13.93
N GLU A 114 7.95 12.93 15.00
CA GLU A 114 9.15 13.32 15.77
C GLU A 114 10.47 12.94 15.07
N HIS A 115 10.41 12.03 14.07
CA HIS A 115 11.58 11.58 13.32
C HIS A 115 11.79 12.47 12.09
N ILE A 116 12.85 13.29 12.14
CA ILE A 116 13.19 14.22 11.06
C ILE A 116 13.66 13.46 9.83
N THR A 117 13.01 13.69 8.70
CA THR A 117 13.32 13.07 7.41
C THR A 117 14.25 13.93 6.55
N LEU A 118 14.93 13.30 5.59
CA LEU A 118 15.72 13.99 4.56
C LEU A 118 14.88 15.02 3.79
N ALA A 119 13.59 14.72 3.54
CA ALA A 119 12.69 15.62 2.83
C ALA A 119 12.38 16.88 3.66
N GLU A 120 12.19 16.76 4.96
CA GLU A 120 11.97 17.90 5.84
C GLU A 120 13.20 18.80 5.89
N VAL A 121 14.39 18.23 6.08
CA VAL A 121 15.64 18.99 6.09
C VAL A 121 15.82 19.76 4.78
N LEU A 122 15.60 19.13 3.63
CA LEU A 122 15.78 19.79 2.33
C LEU A 122 14.69 20.81 2.06
N ARG A 123 13.43 20.57 2.45
CA ARG A 123 12.34 21.56 2.35
C ARG A 123 12.63 22.82 3.16
N GLU A 124 13.15 22.68 4.38
CA GLU A 124 13.57 23.83 5.22
C GLU A 124 14.73 24.62 4.57
N LYS A 125 15.56 23.99 3.76
CA LYS A 125 16.62 24.64 2.98
C LYS A 125 16.13 25.22 1.66
N GLY A 126 14.82 25.23 1.40
CA GLY A 126 14.20 25.83 0.23
C GLY A 126 14.21 24.92 -1.01
N TYR A 127 14.42 23.63 -0.85
CA TYR A 127 14.23 22.66 -1.94
C TYR A 127 12.74 22.42 -2.15
N ARG A 128 12.35 22.26 -3.41
CA ARG A 128 11.08 21.66 -3.78
C ARG A 128 11.20 20.15 -3.61
N THR A 129 10.31 19.51 -2.86
CA THR A 129 10.40 18.11 -2.50
C THR A 129 9.28 17.29 -3.13
N GLY A 130 9.63 16.21 -3.83
CA GLY A 130 8.68 15.29 -4.46
C GLY A 130 9.03 13.83 -4.17
N GLY A 131 8.07 13.06 -3.65
CA GLY A 131 8.14 11.63 -3.45
C GLY A 131 7.20 10.89 -4.40
N PHE A 132 7.70 9.84 -5.06
CA PHE A 132 6.96 9.06 -6.06
C PHE A 132 7.18 7.58 -5.77
N VAL A 133 6.15 6.89 -5.26
CA VAL A 133 6.31 5.53 -4.76
C VAL A 133 5.46 4.51 -5.52
N GLY A 134 6.04 3.33 -5.77
CA GLY A 134 5.40 2.20 -6.43
C GLY A 134 4.77 1.19 -5.47
N ALA A 135 5.18 1.16 -4.19
CA ALA A 135 4.72 0.21 -3.19
C ALA A 135 3.65 0.79 -2.26
N PHE A 136 2.58 0.02 -2.01
CA PHE A 136 1.53 0.41 -1.05
C PHE A 136 2.06 0.53 0.39
N VAL A 137 3.04 -0.27 0.78
CA VAL A 137 3.68 -0.19 2.11
C VAL A 137 4.45 1.12 2.33
N LEU A 138 4.59 1.96 1.29
CA LEU A 138 5.14 3.32 1.35
C LEU A 138 4.07 4.41 1.19
N ASP A 139 2.79 4.08 1.28
CA ASP A 139 1.70 5.07 1.31
C ASP A 139 1.88 6.05 2.48
N ARG A 140 1.45 7.31 2.30
CA ARG A 140 1.55 8.38 3.33
C ARG A 140 0.99 8.04 4.69
N ARG A 141 0.05 7.09 4.75
CA ARG A 141 -0.53 6.61 6.02
C ARG A 141 0.50 6.05 6.99
N TRP A 142 1.64 5.58 6.49
CA TRP A 142 2.73 5.04 7.29
C TRP A 142 3.73 6.10 7.79
N GLY A 143 3.48 7.39 7.52
CA GLY A 143 4.31 8.51 7.98
C GLY A 143 5.51 8.82 7.11
N ILE A 144 5.82 8.03 6.07
CA ILE A 144 7.02 8.20 5.22
C ILE A 144 6.95 9.45 4.32
N ALA A 145 5.78 10.06 4.15
CA ALA A 145 5.56 11.23 3.30
C ALA A 145 5.94 12.57 3.96
N GLN A 146 6.44 12.55 5.21
CA GLN A 146 6.84 13.74 5.94
C GLN A 146 7.87 14.54 5.16
N GLY A 147 7.65 15.86 5.03
CA GLY A 147 8.56 16.78 4.37
C GLY A 147 8.40 16.89 2.85
N PHE A 148 7.57 16.08 2.21
CA PHE A 148 7.32 16.19 0.78
C PHE A 148 6.20 17.19 0.45
N ASP A 149 6.46 18.16 -0.45
CA ASP A 149 5.46 19.09 -0.98
C ASP A 149 4.47 18.37 -1.91
N ARG A 150 4.96 17.39 -2.68
CA ARG A 150 4.17 16.46 -3.50
C ARG A 150 4.56 15.03 -3.14
N PHE A 151 3.57 14.22 -2.83
CA PHE A 151 3.75 12.79 -2.63
C PHE A 151 2.76 12.03 -3.52
N PHE A 152 3.29 11.17 -4.39
CA PHE A 152 2.49 10.40 -5.32
C PHE A 152 2.37 8.96 -4.82
N ASP A 153 1.28 8.72 -4.12
CA ASP A 153 0.86 7.46 -3.51
C ASP A 153 -0.63 7.17 -3.79
N ASP A 154 -1.18 7.73 -4.88
CA ASP A 154 -2.59 7.59 -5.25
C ASP A 154 -2.90 6.14 -5.66
N PHE A 155 -2.89 5.21 -4.68
CA PHE A 155 -3.33 3.84 -4.86
C PHE A 155 -4.85 3.82 -4.87
N ASP A 156 -5.45 3.32 -5.96
CA ASP A 156 -6.90 3.18 -6.10
C ASP A 156 -7.38 1.99 -5.26
N LEU A 157 -7.70 2.29 -4.04
CA LEU A 157 -8.04 1.29 -3.03
C LEU A 157 -9.43 0.69 -3.21
N ASP A 158 -10.32 1.35 -3.96
CA ASP A 158 -11.68 0.87 -4.21
C ASP A 158 -11.72 -0.23 -5.29
N LYS A 159 -10.71 -0.28 -6.17
CA LYS A 159 -10.55 -1.38 -7.13
C LYS A 159 -10.14 -2.71 -6.49
N PHE A 160 -9.67 -2.70 -5.25
CA PHE A 160 -9.18 -3.90 -4.55
C PHE A 160 -10.26 -4.79 -3.95
N ALA A 161 -11.46 -4.26 -3.70
CA ALA A 161 -12.58 -5.09 -3.25
C ALA A 161 -12.95 -6.19 -4.26
N ASP A 162 -12.63 -5.94 -5.56
CA ASP A 162 -12.90 -6.85 -6.67
C ASP A 162 -11.62 -7.43 -7.33
N ALA A 163 -10.43 -7.05 -6.85
CA ALA A 163 -9.18 -7.43 -7.50
C ALA A 163 -8.73 -8.83 -7.12
N ALA A 164 -8.74 -9.71 -8.10
CA ALA A 164 -8.21 -11.07 -8.02
C ALA A 164 -6.68 -11.15 -8.15
N SER A 165 -5.95 -10.02 -8.30
CA SER A 165 -4.51 -10.01 -8.54
C SER A 165 -3.77 -8.93 -7.76
N MET A 166 -2.56 -9.25 -7.32
CA MET A 166 -1.64 -8.34 -6.64
C MET A 166 -1.21 -7.13 -7.49
N ASP A 167 -1.26 -7.26 -8.83
CA ASP A 167 -0.86 -6.21 -9.79
C ASP A 167 -1.63 -4.90 -9.63
N SER A 168 -2.78 -4.93 -8.96
CA SER A 168 -3.62 -3.77 -8.75
C SER A 168 -3.23 -2.91 -7.54
N ILE A 169 -2.40 -3.42 -6.61
CA ILE A 169 -1.93 -2.72 -5.40
C ILE A 169 -0.56 -2.09 -5.60
N GLN A 170 0.15 -2.55 -6.59
CA GLN A 170 1.46 -2.07 -7.00
C GLN A 170 1.32 -1.13 -8.18
N ARG A 171 2.29 -0.27 -8.33
CA ARG A 171 2.34 0.62 -9.48
C ARG A 171 3.58 0.32 -10.29
N PRO A 172 3.44 0.00 -11.59
CA PRO A 172 4.57 -0.20 -12.48
C PRO A 172 5.50 1.01 -12.47
N GLY A 173 6.81 0.77 -12.47
CA GLY A 173 7.84 1.80 -12.42
C GLY A 173 7.71 2.84 -13.53
N ALA A 174 7.24 2.45 -14.72
CA ALA A 174 6.94 3.38 -15.81
C ALA A 174 5.95 4.48 -15.40
N GLN A 175 4.90 4.15 -14.65
CA GLN A 175 3.90 5.12 -14.18
C GLN A 175 4.48 6.04 -13.09
N VAL A 176 5.31 5.49 -12.21
CA VAL A 176 6.02 6.27 -11.18
C VAL A 176 6.95 7.28 -11.83
N VAL A 177 7.73 6.84 -12.82
CA VAL A 177 8.66 7.67 -13.59
C VAL A 177 7.92 8.75 -14.38
N ASP A 178 6.77 8.46 -15.01
CA ASP A 178 5.96 9.44 -15.73
C ASP A 178 5.51 10.59 -14.80
N GLN A 179 5.10 10.28 -13.58
CA GLN A 179 4.71 11.29 -12.59
C GLN A 179 5.93 12.11 -12.11
N ALA A 180 7.05 11.45 -11.85
CA ALA A 180 8.29 12.11 -11.48
C ALA A 180 8.77 13.06 -12.59
N LEU A 181 8.76 12.63 -13.85
CA LEU A 181 9.14 13.45 -15.00
C LEU A 181 8.20 14.65 -15.19
N THR A 182 6.90 14.46 -15.03
CA THR A 182 5.92 15.55 -15.07
C THR A 182 6.22 16.59 -14.01
N TRP A 183 6.46 16.15 -12.78
CA TRP A 183 6.79 17.04 -11.67
C TRP A 183 8.15 17.73 -11.86
N LEU A 184 9.18 17.03 -12.30
CA LEU A 184 10.50 17.59 -12.60
C LEU A 184 10.42 18.65 -13.70
N GLY A 185 9.52 18.49 -14.68
CA GLY A 185 9.31 19.43 -15.77
C GLY A 185 8.62 20.74 -15.40
N ALA A 186 7.82 20.76 -14.33
CA ALA A 186 6.94 21.87 -13.98
C ALA A 186 7.69 23.13 -13.49
N GLU A 187 8.77 23.00 -12.72
CA GLU A 187 9.59 24.10 -12.19
C GLU A 187 11.08 23.74 -12.25
N ARG A 188 11.85 24.55 -12.97
CA ARG A 188 13.26 24.27 -13.26
C ARG A 188 14.25 25.17 -12.52
N ARG A 189 13.77 26.22 -11.88
CA ARG A 189 14.64 27.27 -11.28
C ARG A 189 14.95 27.00 -9.82
N VAL A 190 14.06 26.33 -9.10
CA VAL A 190 14.20 25.98 -7.69
C VAL A 190 15.01 24.70 -7.55
N PRO A 191 15.95 24.60 -6.60
CA PRO A 191 16.57 23.32 -6.27
C PRO A 191 15.51 22.26 -5.94
N PHE A 192 15.76 21.00 -6.33
CA PHE A 192 14.80 19.95 -6.05
C PHE A 192 15.45 18.77 -5.28
N PHE A 193 14.62 18.12 -4.48
CA PHE A 193 14.80 16.78 -4.01
C PHE A 193 13.67 15.92 -4.60
N ALA A 194 14.02 14.94 -5.41
CA ALA A 194 13.11 13.93 -5.91
C ALA A 194 13.50 12.57 -5.35
N TRP A 195 12.57 11.91 -4.68
CA TRP A 195 12.65 10.50 -4.34
C TRP A 195 11.76 9.71 -5.29
N VAL A 196 12.34 8.76 -6.01
CA VAL A 196 11.66 7.88 -6.94
C VAL A 196 11.89 6.43 -6.50
N HIS A 197 10.83 5.78 -6.05
CA HIS A 197 10.87 4.39 -5.64
C HIS A 197 10.25 3.51 -6.72
N LEU A 198 11.04 2.59 -7.30
CA LEU A 198 10.59 1.63 -8.29
C LEU A 198 10.44 0.26 -7.62
N TYR A 199 9.23 -0.29 -7.74
CA TYR A 199 8.87 -1.56 -7.12
C TYR A 199 9.24 -2.78 -7.97
N ASP A 200 9.46 -2.57 -9.27
CA ASP A 200 9.48 -3.59 -10.30
C ASP A 200 10.43 -4.78 -10.09
N PRO A 201 11.57 -4.78 -9.45
CA PRO A 201 12.24 -6.06 -9.22
C PRO A 201 11.55 -6.97 -8.18
N HIS A 202 10.48 -6.54 -7.54
CA HIS A 202 9.74 -7.30 -6.54
C HIS A 202 8.79 -8.34 -7.16
N ALA A 203 8.60 -9.46 -6.48
CA ALA A 203 7.62 -10.48 -6.88
C ALA A 203 6.16 -9.94 -6.88
N PRO A 204 5.29 -10.40 -7.82
CA PRO A 204 5.54 -11.35 -8.89
C PRO A 204 6.37 -10.73 -10.02
N TYR A 205 7.27 -11.54 -10.63
CA TYR A 205 8.17 -11.04 -11.66
C TYR A 205 7.47 -11.08 -13.03
N GLU A 206 6.91 -9.97 -13.46
CA GLU A 206 6.10 -9.83 -14.68
C GLU A 206 6.59 -8.69 -15.58
N ALA A 207 7.90 -8.69 -15.86
CA ALA A 207 8.53 -7.68 -16.70
C ALA A 207 7.77 -7.46 -18.02
N PRO A 208 7.59 -6.19 -18.46
CA PRO A 208 6.95 -5.90 -19.73
C PRO A 208 7.81 -6.35 -20.90
N GLU A 209 7.17 -6.58 -22.08
CA GLU A 209 7.93 -6.78 -23.30
C GLU A 209 8.60 -5.45 -23.76
N PRO A 210 9.82 -5.50 -24.31
CA PRO A 210 10.55 -6.70 -24.76
C PRO A 210 11.48 -7.32 -23.70
N PHE A 211 11.44 -6.90 -22.45
CA PHE A 211 12.39 -7.37 -21.43
C PHE A 211 12.14 -8.84 -21.09
N ARG A 212 10.87 -9.24 -20.88
CA ARG A 212 10.51 -10.61 -20.51
C ARG A 212 11.06 -11.67 -21.48
N SER A 213 10.99 -11.40 -22.76
CA SER A 213 11.41 -12.34 -23.80
C SER A 213 12.93 -12.49 -23.95
N ARG A 214 13.74 -11.61 -23.32
CA ARG A 214 15.21 -11.62 -23.41
C ARG A 214 15.87 -12.59 -22.44
N PHE A 215 15.15 -13.08 -21.44
CA PHE A 215 15.66 -13.90 -20.37
C PHE A 215 15.02 -15.30 -20.32
N PRO A 216 15.69 -16.29 -19.72
CA PRO A 216 15.13 -17.63 -19.56
C PRO A 216 13.81 -17.60 -18.77
N ARG A 217 12.91 -18.58 -19.07
CA ARG A 217 11.64 -18.74 -18.34
C ARG A 217 11.85 -19.48 -17.02
N THR A 218 12.66 -18.92 -16.15
CA THR A 218 12.91 -19.37 -14.78
C THR A 218 12.60 -18.22 -13.83
N VAL A 219 12.50 -18.47 -12.52
CA VAL A 219 12.31 -17.43 -11.50
C VAL A 219 13.44 -16.39 -11.59
N GLN A 220 14.70 -16.86 -11.66
CA GLN A 220 15.87 -15.98 -11.78
C GLN A 220 15.84 -15.15 -13.07
N GLY A 221 15.44 -15.76 -14.20
CA GLY A 221 15.36 -15.05 -15.47
C GLY A 221 14.21 -14.02 -15.49
N ALA A 222 13.10 -14.31 -14.82
CA ALA A 222 12.01 -13.35 -14.66
C ALA A 222 12.44 -12.16 -13.79
N TYR A 223 13.13 -12.41 -12.69
CA TYR A 223 13.71 -11.38 -11.83
C TYR A 223 14.75 -10.52 -12.59
N ASP A 224 15.67 -11.14 -13.35
CA ASP A 224 16.65 -10.43 -14.18
C ASP A 224 15.96 -9.57 -15.28
N ALA A 225 14.82 -10.01 -15.79
CA ALA A 225 14.02 -9.24 -16.76
C ALA A 225 13.39 -7.97 -16.13
N GLU A 226 12.90 -8.08 -14.89
CA GLU A 226 12.42 -6.91 -14.13
C GLU A 226 13.56 -5.92 -13.87
N ILE A 227 14.73 -6.39 -13.47
CA ILE A 227 15.91 -5.53 -13.29
C ILE A 227 16.25 -4.77 -14.59
N ALA A 228 16.20 -5.45 -15.74
CA ALA A 228 16.48 -4.83 -17.02
C ALA A 228 15.41 -3.78 -17.41
N ALA A 229 14.14 -4.01 -17.07
CA ALA A 229 13.06 -3.04 -17.27
C ALA A 229 13.25 -1.83 -16.35
N THR A 230 13.58 -2.07 -15.08
CA THR A 230 13.87 -1.03 -14.08
C THR A 230 15.07 -0.16 -14.49
N ASP A 231 16.16 -0.77 -15.01
CA ASP A 231 17.31 -0.03 -15.55
C ASP A 231 16.91 0.93 -16.68
N ALA A 232 15.98 0.52 -17.53
CA ALA A 232 15.47 1.39 -18.60
C ALA A 232 14.68 2.58 -18.03
N GLU A 233 13.89 2.39 -16.98
CA GLU A 233 13.16 3.47 -16.32
C GLU A 233 14.10 4.44 -15.59
N VAL A 234 15.14 3.95 -14.93
CA VAL A 234 16.23 4.80 -14.40
C VAL A 234 16.85 5.62 -15.53
N GLY A 235 17.09 4.98 -16.69
CA GLY A 235 17.61 5.67 -17.88
C GLY A 235 16.72 6.84 -18.32
N ARG A 236 15.40 6.69 -18.31
CA ARG A 236 14.45 7.77 -18.65
C ARG A 236 14.58 9.01 -17.75
N LEU A 237 14.74 8.79 -16.43
CA LEU A 237 14.97 9.88 -15.48
C LEU A 237 16.28 10.63 -15.76
N LEU A 238 17.36 9.88 -15.95
CA LEU A 238 18.69 10.46 -16.21
C LEU A 238 18.73 11.19 -17.56
N ASP A 239 18.14 10.61 -18.62
CA ASP A 239 18.06 11.21 -19.96
C ASP A 239 17.26 12.53 -19.96
N ALA A 240 16.18 12.61 -19.19
CA ALA A 240 15.38 13.83 -19.05
C ALA A 240 16.17 14.96 -18.37
N LEU A 241 16.90 14.65 -17.28
CA LEU A 241 17.74 15.62 -16.60
C LEU A 241 18.98 16.01 -17.44
N GLN A 242 19.50 15.09 -18.25
CA GLN A 242 20.58 15.35 -19.19
C GLN A 242 20.12 16.29 -20.32
N ALA A 243 18.92 16.04 -20.87
CA ALA A 243 18.37 16.82 -21.97
C ALA A 243 18.12 18.28 -21.61
N ASP A 244 17.78 18.58 -20.35
CA ASP A 244 17.58 19.94 -19.86
C ASP A 244 18.79 20.53 -19.11
N GLY A 245 19.91 19.82 -19.11
CA GLY A 245 21.19 20.28 -18.55
C GLY A 245 21.30 20.19 -17.01
N ARG A 246 20.28 19.75 -16.32
CA ARG A 246 20.29 19.67 -14.83
C ARG A 246 21.05 18.49 -14.29
N LEU A 247 21.29 17.42 -15.05
CA LEU A 247 22.06 16.27 -14.59
C LEU A 247 23.47 16.67 -14.09
N ALA A 248 24.10 17.62 -14.76
CA ALA A 248 25.42 18.15 -14.37
C ALA A 248 25.44 18.92 -13.03
N GLU A 249 24.28 19.26 -12.48
CA GLU A 249 24.11 19.94 -11.21
C GLU A 249 23.37 19.06 -10.16
N THR A 250 23.11 17.79 -10.48
CA THR A 250 22.35 16.87 -9.65
C THR A 250 23.23 15.80 -9.02
N LEU A 251 23.12 15.62 -7.70
CA LEU A 251 23.57 14.42 -7.04
C LEU A 251 22.54 13.32 -7.32
N VAL A 252 22.96 12.26 -7.97
CA VAL A 252 22.18 11.06 -8.21
C VAL A 252 22.64 9.99 -7.23
N VAL A 253 21.71 9.50 -6.41
CA VAL A 253 21.91 8.38 -5.50
C VAL A 253 20.97 7.25 -5.95
N VAL A 254 21.54 6.09 -6.24
CA VAL A 254 20.78 4.86 -6.49
C VAL A 254 21.14 3.85 -5.42
N VAL A 255 20.11 3.31 -4.77
CA VAL A 255 20.26 2.33 -3.69
C VAL A 255 19.09 1.35 -3.73
N SER A 256 19.31 0.10 -3.34
CA SER A 256 18.21 -0.77 -2.99
C SER A 256 17.89 -0.63 -1.49
N ASP A 257 16.65 -0.83 -1.14
CA ASP A 257 16.21 -0.94 0.26
C ASP A 257 16.61 -2.28 0.87
N HIS A 258 16.47 -3.38 0.14
CA HIS A 258 16.95 -4.73 0.46
C HIS A 258 17.10 -5.57 -0.80
N GLY A 259 17.56 -6.80 -0.64
CA GLY A 259 17.63 -7.77 -1.73
C GLY A 259 16.47 -8.76 -1.72
N GLU A 260 16.65 -9.87 -2.45
CA GLU A 260 15.65 -10.91 -2.67
C GLU A 260 16.28 -12.30 -2.56
N MET A 261 15.65 -13.19 -1.80
CA MET A 261 16.01 -14.59 -1.75
C MET A 261 15.30 -15.32 -2.90
N LEU A 262 16.04 -16.01 -3.73
CA LEU A 262 15.51 -16.73 -4.88
C LEU A 262 15.59 -18.26 -4.67
N GLY A 263 15.44 -18.68 -3.42
CA GLY A 263 15.52 -20.07 -2.96
C GLY A 263 16.72 -20.38 -2.07
N GLU A 264 17.67 -19.44 -1.92
CA GLU A 264 18.80 -19.62 -1.02
C GLU A 264 18.31 -19.80 0.42
N HIS A 265 18.95 -20.67 1.19
CA HIS A 265 18.56 -21.06 2.56
C HIS A 265 17.10 -21.50 2.70
N GLY A 266 16.41 -21.77 1.58
CA GLY A 266 15.01 -22.20 1.55
C GLY A 266 14.00 -21.06 1.51
N GLU A 267 14.39 -19.80 1.66
CA GLU A 267 13.50 -18.65 1.49
C GLU A 267 13.31 -18.32 0.01
N GLN A 268 12.04 -18.03 -0.41
CA GLN A 268 11.72 -17.76 -1.81
C GLN A 268 11.58 -16.26 -2.11
N THR A 269 11.49 -15.40 -1.08
CA THR A 269 11.28 -13.97 -1.20
C THR A 269 12.23 -13.24 -0.23
N HIS A 270 11.74 -12.41 0.66
CA HIS A 270 12.53 -11.62 1.62
C HIS A 270 11.75 -11.45 2.94
N GLY A 271 12.42 -10.86 3.93
CA GLY A 271 11.84 -10.47 5.20
C GLY A 271 12.07 -11.47 6.33
N PHE A 272 12.28 -12.75 6.02
CA PHE A 272 12.45 -13.79 7.01
C PHE A 272 13.90 -13.93 7.46
N PHE A 273 14.84 -14.13 6.51
CA PHE A 273 16.27 -14.24 6.77
C PHE A 273 17.03 -12.94 6.51
N ILE A 274 18.25 -12.87 7.06
CA ILE A 274 19.16 -11.72 6.94
C ILE A 274 20.50 -12.14 6.32
N TYR A 275 20.47 -13.11 5.39
CA TYR A 275 21.63 -13.50 4.61
C TYR A 275 21.97 -12.50 3.50
N GLU A 276 23.18 -12.60 2.93
CA GLU A 276 23.68 -11.66 1.90
C GLU A 276 22.73 -11.41 0.72
N PRO A 277 22.03 -12.43 0.17
CA PRO A 277 21.05 -12.17 -0.90
C PRO A 277 19.95 -11.18 -0.53
N ALA A 278 19.55 -11.12 0.75
CA ALA A 278 18.53 -10.20 1.27
C ALA A 278 19.12 -8.90 1.81
N THR A 279 20.38 -8.89 2.29
CA THR A 279 20.94 -7.74 3.01
C THR A 279 22.01 -6.97 2.25
N ARG A 280 22.73 -7.58 1.30
CA ARG A 280 23.72 -6.89 0.47
C ARG A 280 23.06 -6.19 -0.70
N ILE A 281 23.08 -4.86 -0.66
CA ILE A 281 22.40 -3.98 -1.61
C ILE A 281 23.39 -3.26 -2.54
N PRO A 282 23.02 -2.92 -3.78
CA PRO A 282 23.79 -1.96 -4.57
C PRO A 282 23.63 -0.55 -3.99
N MET A 283 24.73 0.21 -3.99
CA MET A 283 24.74 1.63 -3.64
C MET A 283 25.66 2.37 -4.58
N LEU A 284 25.10 3.33 -5.32
CA LEU A 284 25.78 4.15 -6.32
C LEU A 284 25.54 5.63 -6.05
N MET A 285 26.58 6.46 -6.14
CA MET A 285 26.45 7.90 -6.00
C MET A 285 27.23 8.60 -7.11
N ALA A 286 26.58 9.43 -7.92
CA ALA A 286 27.26 10.18 -8.98
C ALA A 286 26.76 11.63 -8.99
N GLY A 287 27.67 12.56 -9.32
CA GLY A 287 27.32 13.98 -9.39
C GLY A 287 28.53 14.90 -9.23
N PRO A 288 28.29 16.21 -9.20
CA PRO A 288 29.35 17.21 -9.03
C PRO A 288 30.20 16.93 -7.79
N GLY A 289 31.50 16.98 -7.95
CA GLY A 289 32.42 16.80 -6.83
C GLY A 289 32.81 15.35 -6.51
N LEU A 290 32.15 14.36 -7.14
CA LEU A 290 32.50 12.96 -6.99
C LEU A 290 33.36 12.48 -8.15
N ALA A 291 34.48 11.85 -7.84
CA ALA A 291 35.33 11.17 -8.83
C ALA A 291 34.98 9.68 -8.91
N PRO A 292 34.99 9.06 -10.09
CA PRO A 292 34.76 7.63 -10.25
C PRO A 292 35.65 6.78 -9.35
N ARG A 293 35.05 5.91 -8.54
CA ARG A 293 35.76 5.02 -7.61
C ARG A 293 34.94 3.82 -7.23
N ALA A 294 35.54 2.64 -7.19
CA ALA A 294 35.03 1.50 -6.44
C ALA A 294 35.49 1.62 -4.97
N VAL A 295 34.57 1.52 -4.04
CA VAL A 295 34.81 1.64 -2.59
C VAL A 295 34.56 0.27 -1.97
N PRO A 296 35.63 -0.43 -1.52
CA PRO A 296 35.54 -1.78 -0.97
C PRO A 296 35.05 -1.79 0.50
N ASP A 297 35.16 -0.66 1.18
CA ASP A 297 34.83 -0.53 2.59
C ASP A 297 33.35 -0.83 2.85
N GLN A 298 33.05 -1.44 4.00
CA GLN A 298 31.68 -1.65 4.48
C GLN A 298 30.97 -0.32 4.65
N VAL A 299 29.76 -0.20 4.09
CA VAL A 299 28.86 0.94 4.30
C VAL A 299 27.44 0.45 4.59
N ARG A 300 26.57 1.35 5.04
CA ARG A 300 25.22 0.99 5.53
C ARG A 300 24.18 1.89 4.88
N LEU A 301 22.96 1.39 4.77
CA LEU A 301 21.82 2.15 4.23
C LEU A 301 21.59 3.48 4.99
N VAL A 302 21.73 3.49 6.31
CA VAL A 302 21.59 4.69 7.15
C VAL A 302 22.63 5.78 6.84
N ASP A 303 23.73 5.45 6.16
CA ASP A 303 24.80 6.41 5.82
C ASP A 303 24.44 7.28 4.60
N VAL A 304 23.37 6.94 3.87
CA VAL A 304 22.94 7.65 2.66
C VAL A 304 22.49 9.08 3.00
N MET A 305 21.59 9.27 3.98
CA MET A 305 21.11 10.59 4.36
C MET A 305 22.23 11.56 4.76
N PRO A 306 23.08 11.26 5.74
CA PRO A 306 24.15 12.18 6.14
C PRO A 306 25.17 12.42 5.03
N THR A 307 25.41 11.42 4.14
CA THR A 307 26.31 11.59 2.99
C THR A 307 25.72 12.53 1.94
N ALA A 308 24.44 12.37 1.60
CA ALA A 308 23.74 13.24 0.65
C ALA A 308 23.72 14.70 1.17
N LEU A 309 23.37 14.91 2.44
CA LEU A 309 23.39 16.24 3.06
C LEU A 309 24.79 16.87 3.05
N ALA A 310 25.81 16.11 3.41
CA ALA A 310 27.19 16.60 3.41
C ALA A 310 27.68 16.98 2.01
N LEU A 311 27.31 16.21 0.96
CA LEU A 311 27.60 16.54 -0.44
C LEU A 311 26.87 17.80 -0.91
N LEU A 312 25.67 18.07 -0.40
CA LEU A 312 24.92 19.30 -0.65
C LEU A 312 25.40 20.50 0.21
N GLY A 313 26.37 20.29 1.12
CA GLY A 313 26.87 21.31 2.03
C GLY A 313 25.89 21.64 3.18
N ILE A 314 25.03 20.70 3.55
CA ILE A 314 24.02 20.82 4.59
C ILE A 314 24.44 19.95 5.77
N GLU A 315 24.34 20.48 6.99
CA GLU A 315 24.61 19.72 8.22
C GLU A 315 23.45 18.76 8.50
N ALA A 316 23.76 17.52 8.84
CA ALA A 316 22.76 16.53 9.22
C ALA A 316 22.14 16.89 10.59
N PRO A 317 20.83 16.75 10.77
CA PRO A 317 20.17 17.01 12.04
C PRO A 317 20.56 15.97 13.09
N LYS A 318 20.30 16.26 14.36
CA LYS A 318 20.39 15.28 15.43
C LYS A 318 19.00 14.79 15.81
N PRO A 319 18.81 13.49 16.06
CA PRO A 319 19.81 12.43 16.01
C PRO A 319 19.87 11.77 14.63
N VAL A 320 21.04 11.75 13.99
CA VAL A 320 21.36 10.87 12.87
C VAL A 320 22.42 9.88 13.33
N GLN A 321 22.22 8.60 13.07
CA GLN A 321 23.11 7.50 13.52
C GLN A 321 24.00 6.98 12.39
N GLY A 322 23.64 7.28 11.13
CA GLY A 322 24.48 7.09 9.97
C GLY A 322 25.68 8.04 9.97
N MET A 323 26.70 7.69 9.21
CA MET A 323 27.94 8.48 9.05
C MET A 323 28.09 8.95 7.60
N SER A 324 28.61 10.18 7.43
CA SER A 324 28.94 10.67 6.09
C SER A 324 30.09 9.86 5.49
N LEU A 325 29.86 9.36 4.28
CA LEU A 325 30.86 8.58 3.51
C LEU A 325 31.84 9.45 2.70
N LEU A 326 31.86 10.78 2.94
CA LEU A 326 32.81 11.69 2.29
C LEU A 326 34.28 11.30 2.47
N PRO A 327 34.75 10.76 3.62
CA PRO A 327 36.12 10.26 3.74
C PRO A 327 36.43 9.17 2.70
N LEU A 328 35.51 8.20 2.49
CA LEU A 328 35.66 7.15 1.49
C LEU A 328 35.72 7.71 0.05
N ALA A 329 34.89 8.75 -0.23
CA ALA A 329 34.92 9.45 -1.52
C ALA A 329 36.28 10.10 -1.80
N ARG A 330 37.03 10.50 -0.76
CA ARG A 330 38.39 11.04 -0.84
C ARG A 330 39.49 9.94 -0.85
N GLY A 331 39.10 8.70 -0.62
CA GLY A 331 40.01 7.55 -0.57
C GLY A 331 40.63 7.27 0.80
N GLU A 332 40.02 7.85 1.83
CA GLU A 332 40.29 7.50 3.22
C GLU A 332 39.59 6.19 3.56
N ARG A 333 39.96 5.54 4.66
CA ARG A 333 39.32 4.29 5.14
C ARG A 333 38.35 4.63 6.26
N MET A 334 37.27 3.83 6.35
CA MET A 334 36.34 3.88 7.45
C MET A 334 36.07 2.45 7.94
N ASP A 335 36.26 2.20 9.22
CA ASP A 335 36.00 0.89 9.83
C ASP A 335 34.55 0.85 10.35
N LEU A 336 33.58 0.74 9.43
CA LEU A 336 32.17 0.68 9.76
C LEU A 336 31.73 -0.78 9.96
N ILE A 337 30.92 -0.99 10.99
CA ILE A 337 30.23 -2.26 11.22
C ILE A 337 28.78 -2.08 10.79
N ALA A 338 28.31 -2.95 9.90
CA ALA A 338 26.90 -3.01 9.51
C ALA A 338 26.10 -3.85 10.51
N HIS A 339 24.86 -3.44 10.72
CA HIS A 339 23.87 -4.16 11.55
C HIS A 339 22.61 -4.36 10.73
N SER A 340 22.09 -5.59 10.76
CA SER A 340 20.80 -5.93 10.16
C SER A 340 19.95 -6.73 11.14
N GLU A 341 18.63 -6.53 11.09
CA GLU A 341 17.69 -7.28 11.90
C GLU A 341 16.49 -7.77 11.07
N SER A 342 15.88 -8.88 11.48
CA SER A 342 14.55 -9.30 11.07
C SER A 342 13.75 -9.74 12.30
N TRP A 343 12.69 -9.00 12.57
CA TRP A 343 11.71 -9.33 13.59
C TRP A 343 10.48 -10.03 13.01
N TYR A 344 10.42 -10.19 11.70
CA TYR A 344 9.32 -10.81 10.99
C TYR A 344 8.98 -12.23 11.51
N PRO A 345 9.96 -13.14 11.74
CA PRO A 345 9.68 -14.45 12.33
C PRO A 345 9.04 -14.37 13.71
N ARG A 346 9.43 -13.36 14.50
CA ARG A 346 8.90 -13.17 15.85
C ARG A 346 7.50 -12.60 15.85
N TYR A 347 7.27 -11.54 15.10
CA TYR A 347 5.99 -10.85 15.09
C TYR A 347 4.87 -11.71 14.54
N HIS A 348 5.13 -12.43 13.46
CA HIS A 348 4.10 -13.18 12.74
C HIS A 348 3.94 -14.63 13.18
N TYR A 349 5.00 -15.25 13.70
CA TYR A 349 4.97 -16.69 13.99
C TYR A 349 5.37 -17.05 15.43
N GLY A 350 5.81 -16.08 16.22
CA GLY A 350 6.28 -16.33 17.59
C GLY A 350 7.62 -17.05 17.67
N TRP A 351 8.37 -17.16 16.56
CA TRP A 351 9.72 -17.72 16.51
C TRP A 351 10.77 -16.67 16.93
N SER A 352 12.06 -17.00 16.95
CA SER A 352 13.09 -16.04 17.31
C SER A 352 13.27 -14.98 16.23
N GLU A 353 13.56 -13.74 16.62
CA GLU A 353 14.12 -12.74 15.73
C GLU A 353 15.54 -13.09 15.34
N LEU A 354 16.01 -12.51 14.23
CA LEU A 354 17.38 -12.61 13.75
C LEU A 354 18.04 -11.22 13.78
N ARG A 355 19.28 -11.17 14.26
CA ARG A 355 20.07 -9.94 14.31
C ARG A 355 21.50 -10.24 13.90
N SER A 356 22.12 -9.38 13.12
CA SER A 356 23.50 -9.61 12.64
C SER A 356 24.36 -8.37 12.72
N VAL A 357 25.67 -8.61 12.80
CA VAL A 357 26.70 -7.61 12.51
C VAL A 357 27.69 -8.16 11.52
N GLN A 358 28.23 -7.24 10.70
CA GLN A 358 29.18 -7.53 9.64
C GLN A 358 30.29 -6.48 9.63
N ASP A 359 31.55 -6.92 9.62
CA ASP A 359 32.74 -6.06 9.59
C ASP A 359 33.36 -5.91 8.17
N GLY A 360 32.58 -6.28 7.14
CA GLY A 360 33.00 -6.34 5.74
C GLY A 360 33.49 -7.72 5.31
N ARG A 361 34.07 -8.51 6.19
CA ARG A 361 34.52 -9.88 5.90
C ARG A 361 33.75 -10.92 6.69
N PHE A 362 33.63 -10.73 8.01
CA PHE A 362 32.93 -11.69 8.87
C PHE A 362 31.53 -11.19 9.20
N LYS A 363 30.60 -12.12 9.18
CA LYS A 363 29.20 -11.86 9.55
C LYS A 363 28.80 -12.81 10.68
N TYR A 364 28.33 -12.24 11.76
CA TYR A 364 27.73 -12.94 12.90
C TYR A 364 26.21 -12.77 12.86
N VAL A 365 25.48 -13.87 13.02
CA VAL A 365 24.02 -13.88 13.16
C VAL A 365 23.65 -14.39 14.53
N ARG A 366 22.97 -13.54 15.32
CA ARG A 366 22.38 -13.90 16.61
C ARG A 366 21.03 -14.57 16.35
N ALA A 367 20.94 -15.83 16.71
CA ALA A 367 19.78 -16.70 16.68
C ALA A 367 19.87 -17.69 17.85
N PRO A 368 18.84 -18.52 18.13
CA PRO A 368 18.96 -19.59 19.13
C PRO A 368 20.18 -20.51 18.92
N ARG A 369 20.53 -20.78 17.66
CA ARG A 369 21.81 -21.35 17.25
C ARG A 369 22.59 -20.27 16.49
N PRO A 370 23.64 -19.67 17.11
CA PRO A 370 24.37 -18.59 16.48
C PRO A 370 25.15 -19.04 15.23
N GLU A 371 25.42 -18.11 14.32
CA GLU A 371 26.14 -18.38 13.08
C GLU A 371 27.28 -17.37 12.91
N LEU A 372 28.35 -17.85 12.28
CA LEU A 372 29.53 -17.05 11.90
C LEU A 372 29.95 -17.45 10.49
N TYR A 373 30.09 -16.45 9.59
CA TYR A 373 30.48 -16.67 8.19
C TYR A 373 31.71 -15.83 7.82
N ASP A 374 32.61 -16.38 6.99
CA ASP A 374 33.72 -15.68 6.33
C ASP A 374 33.29 -15.38 4.89
N LEU A 375 32.73 -14.22 4.64
CA LEU A 375 32.10 -13.85 3.36
C LEU A 375 33.11 -13.76 2.19
N GLU A 376 34.42 -13.60 2.44
CA GLU A 376 35.42 -13.67 1.39
C GLU A 376 35.60 -15.10 0.84
N ARG A 377 35.36 -16.12 1.68
CA ARG A 377 35.54 -17.54 1.34
C ARG A 377 34.24 -18.26 1.07
N ASP A 378 33.17 -17.75 1.64
CA ASP A 378 31.83 -18.35 1.59
C ASP A 378 30.77 -17.24 1.45
N ALA A 379 30.74 -16.62 0.28
CA ALA A 379 29.76 -15.58 -0.04
C ALA A 379 28.30 -16.08 -0.05
N SER A 380 28.09 -17.40 -0.03
CA SER A 380 26.76 -18.03 0.04
C SER A 380 26.32 -18.37 1.45
N GLU A 381 27.16 -18.08 2.47
CA GLU A 381 26.87 -18.33 3.88
C GLU A 381 26.40 -19.79 4.16
N SER A 382 27.10 -20.73 3.50
CA SER A 382 26.76 -22.17 3.55
C SER A 382 27.52 -22.93 4.66
N GLN A 383 28.59 -22.35 5.21
CA GLN A 383 29.48 -22.98 6.18
C GLN A 383 29.53 -22.18 7.48
N ASN A 384 28.63 -22.54 8.42
CA ASN A 384 28.63 -21.92 9.74
C ASN A 384 29.90 -22.29 10.53
N ARG A 385 30.72 -21.29 10.85
CA ARG A 385 32.00 -21.40 11.56
C ARG A 385 31.95 -21.02 13.04
N ALA A 386 30.74 -20.89 13.60
CA ALA A 386 30.55 -20.51 15.01
C ALA A 386 31.32 -21.41 15.99
N GLY A 387 31.47 -22.70 15.67
CA GLY A 387 32.28 -23.64 16.46
C GLY A 387 33.78 -23.58 16.19
N ASP A 388 34.20 -23.03 15.05
CA ASP A 388 35.61 -23.02 14.61
C ASP A 388 36.38 -21.81 15.13
N ASP A 389 35.70 -20.65 15.32
CA ASP A 389 36.33 -19.38 15.72
C ASP A 389 35.50 -18.70 16.84
N PRO A 390 35.53 -19.26 18.05
CA PRO A 390 34.76 -18.73 19.18
C PRO A 390 35.19 -17.32 19.60
N ALA A 391 36.47 -16.97 19.42
CA ALA A 391 36.96 -15.64 19.74
C ALA A 391 36.37 -14.56 18.81
N ARG A 392 36.28 -14.85 17.53
CA ARG A 392 35.64 -13.97 16.55
C ARG A 392 34.13 -13.85 16.79
N LEU A 393 33.50 -14.99 17.09
CA LEU A 393 32.10 -15.03 17.45
C LEU A 393 31.78 -14.10 18.62
N GLU A 394 32.56 -14.21 19.71
CA GLU A 394 32.39 -13.40 20.93
C GLU A 394 32.64 -11.90 20.64
N ALA A 395 33.68 -11.56 19.88
CA ALA A 395 33.97 -10.18 19.52
C ALA A 395 32.84 -9.53 18.70
N LEU A 396 32.27 -10.24 17.72
CA LEU A 396 31.15 -9.72 16.93
C LEU A 396 29.84 -9.72 17.72
N ALA A 397 29.63 -10.68 18.64
CA ALA A 397 28.48 -10.66 19.54
C ALA A 397 28.52 -9.43 20.46
N GLN A 398 29.71 -9.10 21.01
CA GLN A 398 29.89 -7.87 21.78
C GLN A 398 29.66 -6.61 20.94
N ALA A 399 30.16 -6.57 19.71
CA ALA A 399 29.92 -5.44 18.78
C ALA A 399 28.42 -5.25 18.52
N LEU A 400 27.65 -6.33 18.39
CA LEU A 400 26.18 -6.27 18.28
C LEU A 400 25.54 -5.64 19.52
N ASP A 401 25.91 -6.09 20.72
CA ASP A 401 25.40 -5.54 21.97
C ASP A 401 25.70 -4.03 22.11
N GLU A 402 26.90 -3.60 21.71
CA GLU A 402 27.28 -2.19 21.71
C GLU A 402 26.47 -1.35 20.71
N ILE A 403 26.21 -1.88 19.50
CA ILE A 403 25.39 -1.20 18.50
C ILE A 403 23.97 -1.09 19.00
N GLU A 404 23.37 -2.17 19.49
CA GLU A 404 22.01 -2.17 20.02
C GLU A 404 21.85 -1.16 21.18
N ALA A 405 22.82 -1.12 22.09
CA ALA A 405 22.81 -0.16 23.20
C ALA A 405 22.87 1.31 22.73
N LYS A 406 23.68 1.59 21.68
CA LYS A 406 23.85 2.93 21.12
C LYS A 406 22.70 3.38 20.23
N THR A 407 22.03 2.44 19.60
CA THR A 407 20.96 2.73 18.61
C THR A 407 19.55 2.73 19.19
N LYS A 408 19.37 2.26 20.43
CA LYS A 408 18.08 2.17 21.11
C LYS A 408 17.46 3.55 21.35
N GLY A 409 16.27 3.78 20.80
CA GLY A 409 15.46 4.99 21.01
C GLY A 409 14.27 4.75 21.95
N ALA A 410 13.57 5.83 22.32
CA ALA A 410 12.35 5.75 23.12
C ALA A 410 11.19 5.09 22.33
N ALA A 411 11.10 5.36 21.03
CA ALA A 411 10.08 4.78 20.14
C ALA A 411 10.17 3.25 20.01
N ALA A 412 11.34 2.65 20.24
CA ALA A 412 11.50 1.20 20.26
C ALA A 412 10.71 0.48 21.38
N ALA A 413 10.20 1.22 22.36
CA ALA A 413 9.38 0.69 23.45
C ALA A 413 7.88 0.62 23.07
N GLU A 414 7.45 1.34 22.05
CA GLU A 414 6.09 1.26 21.50
C GLU A 414 6.03 0.08 20.52
N GLY A 415 5.36 -0.98 20.88
CA GLY A 415 5.13 -2.13 20.00
C GLY A 415 4.29 -1.73 18.75
N PRO A 416 4.00 -2.71 17.88
CA PRO A 416 3.17 -2.46 16.69
C PRO A 416 1.79 -1.92 17.09
N ARG A 417 1.31 -0.96 16.30
CA ARG A 417 -0.04 -0.41 16.44
C ARG A 417 -1.01 -1.26 15.60
N PRO A 418 -2.24 -1.41 16.05
CA PRO A 418 -3.25 -2.15 15.29
C PRO A 418 -3.43 -1.59 13.89
N VAL A 419 -3.47 -2.46 12.91
CA VAL A 419 -3.77 -2.14 11.52
C VAL A 419 -5.24 -2.42 11.27
N ASP A 420 -5.93 -1.57 10.50
CA ASP A 420 -7.31 -1.85 10.13
C ASP A 420 -7.41 -3.11 9.24
N PRO A 421 -8.49 -3.92 9.34
CA PRO A 421 -8.59 -5.20 8.64
C PRO A 421 -8.49 -5.12 7.11
N GLU A 422 -8.83 -3.98 6.50
CA GLU A 422 -8.68 -3.80 5.04
C GLU A 422 -7.21 -3.62 4.64
N THR A 423 -6.48 -2.87 5.45
CA THR A 423 -5.03 -2.73 5.29
C THR A 423 -4.35 -4.07 5.58
N GLU A 424 -4.81 -4.82 6.59
CA GLU A 424 -4.34 -6.18 6.88
C GLU A 424 -4.57 -7.14 5.71
N GLU A 425 -5.78 -7.14 5.13
CA GLU A 425 -6.09 -7.95 3.95
C GLU A 425 -5.23 -7.55 2.74
N ARG A 426 -4.93 -6.28 2.57
CA ARG A 426 -4.05 -5.78 1.50
C ARG A 426 -2.61 -6.18 1.70
N LEU A 427 -2.09 -6.06 2.93
CA LEU A 427 -0.74 -6.53 3.26
C LEU A 427 -0.62 -8.04 3.01
N ALA A 428 -1.64 -8.82 3.38
CA ALA A 428 -1.69 -10.25 3.10
C ALA A 428 -1.71 -10.55 1.59
N ALA A 429 -2.42 -9.74 0.79
CA ALA A 429 -2.43 -9.89 -0.68
C ALA A 429 -1.06 -9.60 -1.32
N LEU A 430 -0.25 -8.74 -0.70
CA LEU A 430 1.14 -8.46 -1.09
C LEU A 430 2.13 -9.54 -0.62
N GLY A 431 1.64 -10.56 0.05
CA GLY A 431 2.48 -11.62 0.60
C GLY A 431 3.04 -11.31 2.01
N TYR A 432 2.68 -10.18 2.61
CA TYR A 432 2.96 -9.90 4.01
C TYR A 432 1.88 -10.56 4.85
N VAL A 433 2.22 -11.63 5.55
CA VAL A 433 1.30 -12.38 6.39
C VAL A 433 1.13 -11.65 7.72
N GLY A 434 -0.12 -11.27 8.04
CA GLY A 434 -0.49 -10.72 9.35
C GLY A 434 -0.19 -9.23 9.51
N GLY A 435 -1.23 -8.41 9.59
CA GLY A 435 -1.14 -6.98 9.93
C GLY A 435 -1.19 -6.71 11.44
N SER A 436 -1.47 -7.73 12.26
CA SER A 436 -1.50 -7.64 13.72
C SER A 436 -0.45 -8.57 14.34
N VAL A 437 0.32 -8.02 15.27
CA VAL A 437 1.30 -8.82 16.02
C VAL A 437 0.61 -9.36 17.26
N SER A 438 0.63 -10.70 17.42
CA SER A 438 0.12 -11.33 18.61
C SER A 438 0.91 -10.87 19.85
N ARG A 439 0.20 -10.54 20.94
CA ARG A 439 0.80 -10.13 22.21
C ARG A 439 1.76 -11.18 22.77
N GLN A 440 1.44 -12.47 22.61
CA GLN A 440 2.31 -13.56 23.00
C GLN A 440 3.66 -13.54 22.26
N ASN A 441 3.68 -12.99 21.04
CA ASN A 441 4.89 -12.87 20.25
C ASN A 441 5.84 -11.77 20.76
N LEU A 442 5.35 -10.87 21.61
CA LEU A 442 6.15 -9.83 22.26
C LEU A 442 6.77 -10.27 23.59
N GLU A 443 6.25 -11.33 24.22
CA GLU A 443 6.75 -11.82 25.51
C GLU A 443 8.19 -12.33 25.39
N ASP A 444 8.97 -12.14 26.46
CA ASP A 444 10.33 -12.69 26.56
C ASP A 444 10.28 -14.16 27.02
N ARG A 445 10.40 -15.08 26.04
CA ARG A 445 10.39 -16.54 26.25
C ARG A 445 11.32 -17.23 25.26
N PRO A 446 11.81 -18.44 25.56
CA PRO A 446 12.54 -19.25 24.59
C PRO A 446 11.68 -19.50 23.34
N ARG A 447 12.28 -19.31 22.16
CA ARG A 447 11.59 -19.39 20.86
C ARG A 447 12.28 -20.37 19.93
N GLY A 448 11.49 -20.91 18.99
CA GLY A 448 12.01 -21.75 17.92
C GLY A 448 12.99 -20.99 17.03
N ASP A 449 14.03 -21.67 16.57
CA ASP A 449 14.97 -21.11 15.61
C ASP A 449 14.30 -21.00 14.24
N PRO A 450 14.29 -19.80 13.58
CA PRO A 450 13.67 -19.62 12.29
C PRO A 450 14.21 -20.55 11.19
N LYS A 451 15.44 -20.97 11.29
CA LYS A 451 16.07 -21.92 10.35
C LYS A 451 15.38 -23.29 10.31
N ASP A 452 14.84 -23.73 11.44
CA ASP A 452 14.07 -24.98 11.50
C ASP A 452 12.62 -24.80 11.04
N LYS A 453 12.17 -23.57 10.86
CA LYS A 453 10.78 -23.21 10.60
C LYS A 453 10.52 -22.73 9.17
N ILE A 454 11.57 -22.59 8.35
CA ILE A 454 11.44 -22.10 6.97
C ILE A 454 10.47 -22.93 6.12
N GLY A 455 10.40 -24.25 6.34
CA GLY A 455 9.44 -25.11 5.67
C GLY A 455 7.99 -24.75 5.99
N LEU A 456 7.69 -24.44 7.26
CA LEU A 456 6.35 -23.98 7.68
C LEU A 456 6.00 -22.62 7.11
N TYR A 457 6.95 -21.68 7.13
CA TYR A 457 6.79 -20.36 6.49
C TYR A 457 6.42 -20.50 5.02
N ASN A 458 7.18 -21.28 4.25
CA ASN A 458 6.91 -21.52 2.84
C ASN A 458 5.55 -22.18 2.61
N LEU A 459 5.13 -23.10 3.49
CA LEU A 459 3.84 -23.75 3.39
C LEU A 459 2.68 -22.75 3.57
N LEU A 460 2.79 -21.82 4.52
CA LEU A 460 1.81 -20.76 4.74
C LEU A 460 1.77 -19.75 3.57
N LYS A 461 2.92 -19.39 3.02
CA LYS A 461 3.01 -18.57 1.80
C LYS A 461 2.34 -19.24 0.61
N LEU A 462 2.62 -20.52 0.36
CA LEU A 462 1.97 -21.30 -0.69
C LEU A 462 0.45 -21.42 -0.49
N ALA A 463 -0.03 -21.45 0.76
CA ALA A 463 -1.45 -21.42 1.04
C ALA A 463 -2.09 -20.09 0.60
N GLY A 464 -1.41 -18.96 0.84
CA GLY A 464 -1.82 -17.64 0.36
C GLY A 464 -1.91 -17.59 -1.16
N THR A 465 -0.86 -18.00 -1.86
CA THR A 465 -0.81 -18.07 -3.33
C THR A 465 -1.96 -18.94 -3.89
N ALA A 466 -2.17 -20.12 -3.33
CA ALA A 466 -3.26 -21.00 -3.74
C ALA A 466 -4.65 -20.33 -3.58
N SER A 467 -4.83 -19.51 -2.53
CA SER A 467 -6.08 -18.77 -2.32
C SER A 467 -6.31 -17.68 -3.38
N VAL A 468 -5.26 -16.99 -3.80
CA VAL A 468 -5.33 -16.00 -4.89
C VAL A 468 -5.67 -16.67 -6.22
N GLU A 469 -5.09 -17.84 -6.49
CA GLU A 469 -5.39 -18.64 -7.68
C GLU A 469 -6.76 -19.34 -7.64
N GLY A 470 -7.56 -19.13 -6.60
CA GLY A 470 -8.89 -19.74 -6.43
C GLY A 470 -8.89 -21.18 -5.94
N ARG A 471 -7.71 -21.76 -5.60
CA ARG A 471 -7.54 -23.13 -5.08
C ARG A 471 -7.72 -23.17 -3.56
N ILE A 472 -8.94 -22.79 -3.09
CA ILE A 472 -9.23 -22.56 -1.67
C ILE A 472 -9.06 -23.82 -0.81
N ASP A 473 -9.48 -24.99 -1.31
CA ASP A 473 -9.32 -26.25 -0.55
C ASP A 473 -7.84 -26.65 -0.38
N ASP A 474 -6.99 -26.36 -1.37
CA ASP A 474 -5.53 -26.53 -1.27
C ASP A 474 -4.94 -25.60 -0.21
N SER A 475 -5.39 -24.33 -0.16
CA SER A 475 -5.01 -23.38 0.89
C SER A 475 -5.35 -23.89 2.29
N ILE A 476 -6.58 -24.38 2.48
CA ILE A 476 -7.03 -24.94 3.76
C ILE A 476 -6.18 -26.16 4.16
N ALA A 477 -5.88 -27.05 3.20
CA ALA A 477 -5.06 -28.25 3.48
C ALA A 477 -3.65 -27.87 3.92
N LYS A 478 -3.00 -26.90 3.24
CA LYS A 478 -1.65 -26.43 3.60
C LYS A 478 -1.58 -25.77 4.98
N VAL A 479 -2.56 -24.93 5.31
CA VAL A 479 -2.60 -24.32 6.66
C VAL A 479 -2.84 -25.37 7.74
N ARG A 480 -3.71 -26.35 7.50
CA ARG A 480 -3.91 -27.45 8.45
C ARG A 480 -2.65 -28.31 8.63
N GLN A 481 -1.89 -28.52 7.56
CA GLN A 481 -0.59 -29.20 7.66
C GLN A 481 0.38 -28.38 8.53
N ALA A 482 0.48 -27.06 8.34
CA ALA A 482 1.33 -26.21 9.16
C ALA A 482 0.93 -26.24 10.65
N LEU A 483 -0.38 -26.20 10.94
CA LEU A 483 -0.92 -26.27 12.30
C LEU A 483 -0.73 -27.65 12.95
N ALA A 484 -0.58 -28.73 12.20
CA ALA A 484 -0.27 -30.05 12.71
C ALA A 484 1.19 -30.13 13.21
N GLU A 485 2.12 -29.37 12.61
CA GLU A 485 3.52 -29.30 13.02
C GLU A 485 3.76 -28.26 14.12
N ASP A 486 3.09 -27.12 14.05
CA ASP A 486 3.22 -26.03 15.02
C ASP A 486 1.83 -25.44 15.34
N PRO A 487 1.12 -25.99 16.34
CA PRO A 487 -0.21 -25.53 16.72
C PRO A 487 -0.22 -24.18 17.46
N GLU A 488 0.95 -23.58 17.72
CA GLU A 488 1.05 -22.31 18.46
C GLU A 488 0.99 -21.07 17.53
N ILE A 489 0.99 -21.24 16.21
CA ILE A 489 0.97 -20.15 15.25
C ILE A 489 -0.44 -19.53 15.19
N VAL A 490 -0.68 -18.40 15.86
CA VAL A 490 -1.96 -17.70 15.90
C VAL A 490 -2.39 -17.28 14.46
N GLU A 491 -1.44 -16.75 13.69
CA GLU A 491 -1.68 -16.30 12.31
C GLU A 491 -2.17 -17.43 11.39
N ALA A 492 -1.74 -18.66 11.61
CA ALA A 492 -2.21 -19.78 10.82
C ALA A 492 -3.70 -20.08 11.08
N TYR A 493 -4.20 -19.89 12.30
CA TYR A 493 -5.64 -19.99 12.57
C TYR A 493 -6.43 -18.86 11.93
N MET A 494 -5.86 -17.65 11.87
CA MET A 494 -6.47 -16.51 11.16
C MET A 494 -6.58 -16.80 9.66
N LEU A 495 -5.51 -17.27 9.03
CA LEU A 495 -5.52 -17.68 7.62
C LEU A 495 -6.52 -18.81 7.36
N LEU A 496 -6.56 -19.81 8.25
CA LEU A 496 -7.53 -20.91 8.15
C LEU A 496 -8.97 -20.38 8.18
N GLY A 497 -9.29 -19.51 9.11
CA GLY A 497 -10.61 -18.88 9.23
C GLY A 497 -10.98 -18.10 7.98
N ASN A 498 -10.06 -17.30 7.44
CA ASN A 498 -10.28 -16.50 6.22
C ASN A 498 -10.52 -17.41 5.00
N PHE A 499 -9.74 -18.47 4.83
CA PHE A 499 -9.94 -19.42 3.71
C PHE A 499 -11.24 -20.21 3.85
N LEU A 500 -11.61 -20.64 5.07
CA LEU A 500 -12.88 -21.29 5.34
C LEU A 500 -14.08 -20.39 5.07
N LYS A 501 -13.97 -19.08 5.37
CA LYS A 501 -14.99 -18.09 5.00
C LYS A 501 -15.12 -17.99 3.48
N LYS A 502 -14.01 -17.88 2.72
CA LYS A 502 -14.01 -17.91 1.24
C LYS A 502 -14.62 -19.21 0.70
N ALA A 503 -14.38 -20.34 1.36
CA ALA A 503 -14.97 -21.66 1.04
C ALA A 503 -16.45 -21.78 1.43
N LYS A 504 -17.09 -20.72 1.98
CA LYS A 504 -18.46 -20.75 2.49
C LYS A 504 -18.72 -21.80 3.59
N ARG A 505 -17.71 -22.00 4.47
CA ARG A 505 -17.73 -22.93 5.62
C ARG A 505 -17.71 -22.12 6.92
N PRO A 506 -18.80 -21.36 7.24
CA PRO A 506 -18.77 -20.34 8.30
C PRO A 506 -18.57 -20.92 9.71
N ASP A 507 -19.10 -22.13 10.00
CA ASP A 507 -18.96 -22.74 11.33
C ASP A 507 -17.51 -23.11 11.64
N GLU A 508 -16.80 -23.63 10.64
CA GLU A 508 -15.39 -23.96 10.79
C GLU A 508 -14.51 -22.70 10.86
N ALA A 509 -14.87 -21.64 10.12
CA ALA A 509 -14.21 -20.34 10.22
C ALA A 509 -14.34 -19.75 11.64
N ILE A 510 -15.53 -19.78 12.20
CA ILE A 510 -15.79 -19.37 13.60
C ILE A 510 -14.93 -20.18 14.57
N ALA A 511 -14.85 -21.50 14.40
CA ALA A 511 -14.02 -22.34 15.24
C ALA A 511 -12.54 -21.96 15.14
N ALA A 512 -12.02 -21.72 13.93
CA ALA A 512 -10.63 -21.28 13.74
C ALA A 512 -10.34 -19.93 14.40
N TYR A 513 -11.21 -18.91 14.22
CA TYR A 513 -11.04 -17.61 14.88
C TYR A 513 -11.12 -17.70 16.42
N ARG A 514 -12.00 -18.57 16.95
CA ARG A 514 -12.04 -18.84 18.40
C ARG A 514 -10.73 -19.42 18.90
N THR A 515 -10.18 -20.42 18.18
CA THR A 515 -8.88 -21.01 18.56
C THR A 515 -7.75 -19.96 18.52
N ALA A 516 -7.78 -19.03 17.56
CA ALA A 516 -6.85 -17.90 17.55
C ALA A 516 -7.01 -17.05 18.83
N LEU A 517 -8.25 -16.75 19.25
CA LEU A 517 -8.54 -16.00 20.48
C LEU A 517 -8.27 -16.75 21.77
N ASP A 518 -8.36 -18.08 21.77
CA ASP A 518 -7.95 -18.91 22.92
C ASP A 518 -6.43 -18.81 23.18
N LYS A 519 -5.65 -18.53 22.13
CA LYS A 519 -4.20 -18.32 22.20
C LYS A 519 -3.81 -16.87 22.47
N ASP A 520 -4.52 -15.93 21.86
CA ASP A 520 -4.33 -14.49 22.03
C ASP A 520 -5.70 -13.80 22.10
N ASP A 521 -6.17 -13.59 23.31
CA ASP A 521 -7.52 -13.11 23.61
C ASP A 521 -7.72 -11.61 23.29
N GLU A 522 -6.63 -10.89 23.01
CA GLU A 522 -6.62 -9.49 22.57
C GLU A 522 -6.32 -9.34 21.07
N HIS A 523 -6.23 -10.42 20.30
CA HIS A 523 -5.93 -10.37 18.86
C HIS A 523 -7.07 -9.67 18.09
N GLN A 524 -6.84 -8.42 17.72
CA GLN A 524 -7.87 -7.55 17.14
C GLN A 524 -8.46 -8.08 15.83
N GLY A 525 -7.60 -8.60 14.93
CA GLY A 525 -8.02 -9.21 13.67
C GLY A 525 -8.96 -10.40 13.89
N ALA A 526 -8.66 -11.24 14.91
CA ALA A 526 -9.51 -12.38 15.26
C ALA A 526 -10.86 -11.95 15.84
N LEU A 527 -10.85 -10.98 16.75
CA LEU A 527 -12.08 -10.41 17.31
C LEU A 527 -12.99 -9.82 16.22
N PHE A 528 -12.41 -9.06 15.32
CA PHE A 528 -13.15 -8.44 14.21
C PHE A 528 -13.69 -9.48 13.23
N SER A 529 -12.86 -10.44 12.80
CA SER A 529 -13.24 -11.49 11.85
C SER A 529 -14.31 -12.43 12.43
N LEU A 530 -14.19 -12.76 13.71
CA LEU A 530 -15.18 -13.55 14.43
C LEU A 530 -16.52 -12.79 14.54
N ALA A 531 -16.49 -11.51 14.89
CA ALA A 531 -17.69 -10.66 14.98
C ALA A 531 -18.39 -10.53 13.62
N LEU A 532 -17.63 -10.36 12.52
CA LEU A 532 -18.18 -10.39 11.16
C LEU A 532 -18.81 -11.74 10.83
N ALA A 533 -18.14 -12.84 11.15
CA ALA A 533 -18.69 -14.18 10.90
C ALA A 533 -19.99 -14.44 11.67
N TYR A 534 -20.10 -13.94 12.90
CA TYR A 534 -21.36 -13.98 13.66
C TYR A 534 -22.44 -13.12 13.00
N LYS A 535 -22.10 -11.89 12.56
CA LYS A 535 -23.03 -11.00 11.86
C LYS A 535 -23.57 -11.65 10.60
N ASP A 536 -22.69 -12.24 9.78
CA ASP A 536 -23.05 -12.94 8.54
C ASP A 536 -24.00 -14.14 8.79
N LYS A 537 -23.90 -14.77 9.95
CA LYS A 537 -24.80 -15.84 10.41
C LYS A 537 -26.10 -15.35 11.06
N GLY A 538 -26.26 -14.04 11.24
CA GLY A 538 -27.40 -13.46 11.96
C GLY A 538 -27.33 -13.57 13.48
N LEU A 539 -26.18 -13.95 14.04
CA LEU A 539 -25.91 -14.00 15.49
C LEU A 539 -25.50 -12.60 15.96
N LEU A 540 -26.50 -11.68 15.96
CA LEU A 540 -26.25 -10.24 16.09
C LEU A 540 -25.75 -9.83 17.49
N GLU A 541 -26.13 -10.56 18.55
CA GLU A 541 -25.63 -10.26 19.91
C GLU A 541 -24.18 -10.66 20.09
N GLU A 542 -23.81 -11.84 19.60
CA GLU A 542 -22.41 -12.31 19.62
C GLU A 542 -21.51 -11.39 18.79
N ALA A 543 -22.01 -10.95 17.63
CA ALA A 543 -21.32 -9.97 16.79
C ALA A 543 -21.13 -8.64 17.54
N ARG A 544 -22.15 -8.13 18.24
CA ARG A 544 -22.06 -6.91 19.03
C ARG A 544 -20.99 -7.00 20.12
N VAL A 545 -21.00 -8.09 20.88
CA VAL A 545 -20.01 -8.33 21.95
C VAL A 545 -18.60 -8.36 21.38
N GLY A 546 -18.40 -9.03 20.23
CA GLY A 546 -17.09 -9.08 19.54
C GLY A 546 -16.61 -7.69 19.09
N PHE A 547 -17.48 -6.90 18.43
CA PHE A 547 -17.12 -5.55 18.02
C PHE A 547 -16.89 -4.59 19.20
N GLU A 548 -17.68 -4.70 20.28
CA GLU A 548 -17.44 -3.88 21.48
C GLU A 548 -16.11 -4.22 22.16
N ARG A 549 -15.73 -5.50 22.19
CA ARG A 549 -14.43 -5.91 22.69
C ARG A 549 -13.29 -5.38 21.79
N ALA A 550 -13.40 -5.51 20.48
CA ALA A 550 -12.45 -4.94 19.54
C ALA A 550 -12.33 -3.40 19.69
N ARG A 551 -13.48 -2.69 19.87
CA ARG A 551 -13.51 -1.25 20.15
C ARG A 551 -12.80 -0.88 21.45
N SER A 552 -12.91 -1.72 22.49
CA SER A 552 -12.28 -1.44 23.78
C SER A 552 -10.74 -1.49 23.70
N LEU A 553 -10.22 -2.31 22.79
CA LEU A 553 -8.76 -2.44 22.55
C LEU A 553 -8.24 -1.31 21.64
N ASP A 554 -8.99 -0.95 20.60
CA ASP A 554 -8.69 0.19 19.74
C ASP A 554 -9.94 1.08 19.53
N PRO A 555 -10.12 2.10 20.37
CA PRO A 555 -11.24 3.01 20.26
C PRO A 555 -11.22 3.93 19.03
N LYS A 556 -10.13 3.94 18.26
CA LYS A 556 -10.00 4.72 17.02
C LYS A 556 -10.14 3.87 15.75
N ASN A 557 -10.35 2.58 15.88
CA ASN A 557 -10.54 1.71 14.72
C ASN A 557 -11.83 2.04 13.97
N GLY A 558 -11.70 2.77 12.88
CA GLY A 558 -12.86 3.26 12.10
C GLY A 558 -13.74 2.13 11.57
N LYS A 559 -13.17 0.96 11.22
CA LYS A 559 -13.96 -0.17 10.71
C LYS A 559 -14.74 -0.86 11.80
N VAL A 560 -14.14 -1.07 12.96
CA VAL A 560 -14.85 -1.62 14.13
C VAL A 560 -16.04 -0.73 14.48
N LEU A 561 -15.80 0.60 14.55
CA LEU A 561 -16.85 1.59 14.83
C LEU A 561 -17.93 1.59 13.74
N TRP A 562 -17.53 1.48 12.46
CA TRP A 562 -18.45 1.41 11.34
C TRP A 562 -19.32 0.16 11.40
N GLN A 563 -18.72 -1.03 11.57
CA GLN A 563 -19.46 -2.30 11.65
C GLN A 563 -20.36 -2.37 12.88
N LEU A 564 -19.93 -1.80 14.01
CA LEU A 564 -20.76 -1.71 15.20
C LEU A 564 -21.96 -0.79 14.98
N ALA A 565 -21.77 0.38 14.37
CA ALA A 565 -22.86 1.29 14.04
C ALA A 565 -23.84 0.64 13.04
N ASP A 566 -23.32 -0.03 12.01
CA ASP A 566 -24.13 -0.75 11.01
C ASP A 566 -24.93 -1.90 11.62
N LEU A 567 -24.32 -2.68 12.52
CA LEU A 567 -24.97 -3.73 13.27
C LEU A 567 -26.12 -3.19 14.14
N LEU A 568 -25.89 -2.06 14.83
CA LEU A 568 -26.90 -1.43 15.67
C LEU A 568 -28.06 -0.89 14.83
N MET A 569 -27.81 -0.35 13.64
CA MET A 569 -28.84 0.02 12.67
C MET A 569 -29.66 -1.20 12.23
N GLN A 570 -28.99 -2.29 11.88
CA GLN A 570 -29.67 -3.54 11.49
C GLN A 570 -30.55 -4.11 12.61
N LYS A 571 -30.17 -3.90 13.86
CA LYS A 571 -30.97 -4.29 15.04
C LYS A 571 -32.15 -3.35 15.33
N GLY A 572 -32.26 -2.24 14.61
CA GLY A 572 -33.29 -1.21 14.89
C GLY A 572 -32.98 -0.37 16.13
N GLU A 573 -31.68 -0.18 16.44
CA GLU A 573 -31.18 0.61 17.58
C GLU A 573 -30.45 1.89 17.08
N PRO A 574 -31.13 2.80 16.33
CA PRO A 574 -30.50 3.93 15.66
C PRO A 574 -29.86 4.95 16.63
N GLU A 575 -30.41 5.11 17.84
CA GLU A 575 -29.87 6.03 18.85
C GLU A 575 -28.49 5.53 19.36
N LYS A 576 -28.33 4.21 19.51
CA LYS A 576 -27.06 3.63 19.91
C LYS A 576 -26.04 3.70 18.76
N ALA A 577 -26.48 3.48 17.52
CA ALA A 577 -25.64 3.66 16.33
C ALA A 577 -25.14 5.11 16.24
N GLU A 578 -26.03 6.09 16.45
CA GLU A 578 -25.67 7.51 16.47
C GLU A 578 -24.63 7.82 17.58
N ALA A 579 -24.74 7.22 18.75
CA ALA A 579 -23.76 7.40 19.82
C ALA A 579 -22.36 6.90 19.44
N VAL A 580 -22.28 5.74 18.78
CA VAL A 580 -21.00 5.20 18.24
C VAL A 580 -20.41 6.12 17.18
N VAL A 581 -21.24 6.63 16.27
CA VAL A 581 -20.83 7.54 15.22
C VAL A 581 -20.32 8.88 15.80
N ARG A 582 -21.01 9.42 16.80
CA ARG A 582 -20.57 10.66 17.49
C ARG A 582 -19.25 10.46 18.23
N ASP A 583 -19.00 9.30 18.83
CA ASP A 583 -17.74 8.97 19.46
C ASP A 583 -16.60 8.91 18.40
N ALA A 584 -16.85 8.30 17.24
CA ALA A 584 -15.89 8.29 16.12
C ALA A 584 -15.55 9.71 15.64
N LEU A 585 -16.57 10.58 15.46
CA LEU A 585 -16.37 11.98 15.07
C LEU A 585 -15.59 12.79 16.12
N ALA A 586 -15.89 12.58 17.40
CA ALA A 586 -15.16 13.23 18.50
C ALA A 586 -13.66 12.86 18.51
N ARG A 587 -13.35 11.64 18.07
CA ARG A 587 -11.97 11.12 17.92
C ARG A 587 -11.33 11.48 16.58
N LYS A 588 -12.03 12.20 15.70
CA LYS A 588 -11.61 12.57 14.33
C LYS A 588 -11.30 11.36 13.43
N VAL A 589 -12.03 10.27 13.60
CA VAL A 589 -11.92 9.07 12.77
C VAL A 589 -12.77 9.27 11.52
N ASP A 590 -12.18 9.14 10.32
CA ASP A 590 -12.86 9.14 9.01
C ASP A 590 -14.07 10.10 8.91
N GLU A 591 -13.87 11.35 9.30
CA GLU A 591 -14.95 12.33 9.55
C GLU A 591 -16.03 12.34 8.45
N HIS A 592 -15.64 12.30 7.17
CA HIS A 592 -16.60 12.36 6.07
C HIS A 592 -17.48 11.10 5.98
N ARG A 593 -16.92 9.90 6.24
CA ARG A 593 -17.67 8.63 6.23
C ARG A 593 -18.61 8.56 7.44
N PHE A 594 -18.13 8.96 8.60
CA PHE A 594 -18.98 8.96 9.81
C PHE A 594 -20.06 10.05 9.79
N LEU A 595 -19.81 11.20 9.14
CA LEU A 595 -20.86 12.20 8.88
C LEU A 595 -21.94 11.67 7.93
N LEU A 596 -21.57 10.89 6.90
CA LEU A 596 -22.51 10.18 6.05
C LEU A 596 -23.35 9.19 6.86
N LYS A 597 -22.70 8.33 7.66
CA LYS A 597 -23.38 7.34 8.50
C LYS A 597 -24.31 7.99 9.55
N LEU A 598 -23.90 9.12 10.10
CA LEU A 598 -24.74 9.92 10.99
C LEU A 598 -26.01 10.40 10.26
N GLY A 599 -25.85 10.90 9.03
CA GLY A 599 -26.96 11.32 8.19
C GLY A 599 -27.92 10.17 7.89
N GLU A 600 -27.41 8.97 7.57
CA GLU A 600 -28.21 7.76 7.38
C GLU A 600 -28.99 7.37 8.63
N SER A 601 -28.34 7.31 9.78
CA SER A 601 -28.98 7.03 11.07
C SER A 601 -30.09 8.03 11.39
N GLN A 602 -29.85 9.32 11.12
CA GLN A 602 -30.82 10.39 11.33
C GLN A 602 -32.02 10.33 10.37
N ILE A 603 -31.80 9.83 9.12
CA ILE A 603 -32.91 9.55 8.19
C ILE A 603 -33.83 8.45 8.77
N GLU A 604 -33.24 7.34 9.21
CA GLU A 604 -33.99 6.23 9.82
C GLU A 604 -34.78 6.68 11.06
N ALA A 605 -34.16 7.52 11.88
CA ALA A 605 -34.79 8.15 13.04
C ALA A 605 -35.79 9.28 12.67
N LYS A 606 -35.99 9.57 11.37
CA LYS A 606 -36.84 10.66 10.85
C LYS A 606 -36.43 12.06 11.31
N GLN A 607 -35.16 12.24 11.65
CA GLN A 607 -34.57 13.52 12.07
C GLN A 607 -34.03 14.29 10.85
N PHE A 608 -34.89 14.64 9.90
CA PHE A 608 -34.51 15.14 8.58
C PHE A 608 -33.68 16.43 8.57
N ASP A 609 -33.90 17.35 9.54
CA ASP A 609 -33.08 18.57 9.65
C ASP A 609 -31.63 18.28 10.09
N ALA A 610 -31.49 17.35 11.03
CA ALA A 610 -30.15 16.90 11.48
C ALA A 610 -29.45 16.14 10.37
N ALA A 611 -30.14 15.24 9.66
CA ALA A 611 -29.63 14.49 8.52
C ALA A 611 -29.12 15.41 7.39
N GLU A 612 -29.89 16.46 7.03
CA GLU A 612 -29.47 17.46 6.04
C GLU A 612 -28.15 18.10 6.45
N LYS A 613 -27.99 18.48 7.73
CA LYS A 613 -26.76 19.10 8.26
C LYS A 613 -25.56 18.15 8.19
N SER A 614 -25.74 16.90 8.63
CA SER A 614 -24.68 15.90 8.66
C SER A 614 -24.20 15.53 7.23
N LEU A 615 -25.12 15.30 6.31
CA LEU A 615 -24.82 14.96 4.92
C LEU A 615 -24.14 16.10 4.17
N ARG A 616 -24.51 17.35 4.42
CA ARG A 616 -23.83 18.52 3.86
C ARG A 616 -22.39 18.63 4.39
N ALA A 617 -22.21 18.46 5.70
CA ALA A 617 -20.88 18.48 6.30
C ALA A 617 -20.00 17.35 5.73
N ALA A 618 -20.56 16.17 5.45
CA ALA A 618 -19.86 15.09 4.78
C ALA A 618 -19.37 15.49 3.38
N LEU A 619 -20.24 16.16 2.59
CA LEU A 619 -19.90 16.64 1.24
C LEU A 619 -18.93 17.84 1.25
N GLU A 620 -18.92 18.67 2.28
CA GLU A 620 -17.91 19.72 2.47
C GLU A 620 -16.52 19.12 2.70
N LYS A 621 -16.42 18.02 3.44
CA LYS A 621 -15.18 17.29 3.67
C LYS A 621 -14.72 16.49 2.43
N LYS A 622 -15.64 15.82 1.73
CA LYS A 622 -15.37 15.03 0.52
C LYS A 622 -16.48 15.26 -0.51
N PRO A 623 -16.27 16.17 -1.48
CA PRO A 623 -17.30 16.54 -2.45
C PRO A 623 -17.84 15.39 -3.32
N ASN A 624 -17.06 14.35 -3.55
CA ASN A 624 -17.44 13.16 -4.35
C ASN A 624 -17.74 11.92 -3.49
N LEU A 625 -18.25 12.13 -2.30
CA LEU A 625 -18.62 11.02 -1.44
C LEU A 625 -19.89 10.33 -1.99
N ASP A 626 -19.74 9.06 -2.32
CA ASP A 626 -20.83 8.23 -2.85
C ASP A 626 -22.01 8.16 -1.89
N THR A 627 -23.21 8.08 -2.45
CA THR A 627 -24.50 8.00 -1.74
C THR A 627 -24.89 9.23 -0.91
N ALA A 628 -23.98 10.16 -0.62
CA ALA A 628 -24.29 11.32 0.20
C ALA A 628 -25.34 12.24 -0.45
N ARG A 629 -25.23 12.47 -1.77
CA ARG A 629 -26.25 13.23 -2.52
C ARG A 629 -27.55 12.46 -2.67
N PHE A 630 -27.48 11.14 -2.85
CA PHE A 630 -28.67 10.28 -2.86
C PHE A 630 -29.45 10.42 -1.56
N ASN A 631 -28.78 10.34 -0.40
CA ASN A 631 -29.38 10.48 0.91
C ASN A 631 -29.95 11.91 1.13
N LEU A 632 -29.27 12.96 0.64
CA LEU A 632 -29.85 14.32 0.62
C LEU A 632 -31.11 14.39 -0.23
N GLY A 633 -31.16 13.69 -1.35
CA GLY A 633 -32.35 13.56 -2.19
C GLY A 633 -33.53 12.99 -1.42
N LEU A 634 -33.33 11.91 -0.65
CA LEU A 634 -34.34 11.33 0.24
C LEU A 634 -34.79 12.33 1.30
N VAL A 635 -33.87 13.00 1.97
CA VAL A 635 -34.17 14.02 2.98
C VAL A 635 -35.03 15.15 2.39
N TYR A 636 -34.68 15.64 1.18
CA TYR A 636 -35.46 16.71 0.55
C TYR A 636 -36.82 16.25 0.05
N GLU A 637 -36.95 14.99 -0.39
CA GLU A 637 -38.24 14.39 -0.75
C GLU A 637 -39.21 14.38 0.48
N GLU A 638 -38.72 13.89 1.64
CA GLU A 638 -39.48 13.86 2.88
C GLU A 638 -39.82 15.26 3.43
N LYS A 639 -38.98 16.25 3.18
CA LYS A 639 -39.22 17.67 3.53
C LYS A 639 -40.08 18.41 2.50
N GLY A 640 -40.56 17.75 1.43
CA GLY A 640 -41.32 18.35 0.35
C GLY A 640 -40.54 19.35 -0.53
N ARG A 641 -39.23 19.36 -0.46
CA ARG A 641 -38.36 20.27 -1.24
C ARG A 641 -38.01 19.65 -2.59
N ILE A 642 -39.00 19.52 -3.46
CA ILE A 642 -38.94 18.74 -4.70
C ILE A 642 -37.75 19.13 -5.61
N ASP A 643 -37.54 20.43 -5.86
CA ASP A 643 -36.43 20.87 -6.75
C ASP A 643 -35.06 20.52 -6.19
N ARG A 644 -34.90 20.58 -4.87
CA ARG A 644 -33.63 20.17 -4.23
C ARG A 644 -33.41 18.67 -4.27
N ALA A 645 -34.51 17.88 -4.13
CA ALA A 645 -34.45 16.43 -4.26
C ALA A 645 -34.01 16.03 -5.70
N ILE A 646 -34.59 16.64 -6.72
CA ILE A 646 -34.23 16.44 -8.13
C ILE A 646 -32.73 16.76 -8.31
N ALA A 647 -32.28 17.97 -7.93
CA ALA A 647 -30.89 18.38 -8.07
C ALA A 647 -29.91 17.45 -7.31
N SER A 648 -30.33 16.88 -6.18
CA SER A 648 -29.51 15.95 -5.39
C SER A 648 -29.38 14.60 -6.12
N TYR A 649 -30.45 14.04 -6.66
CA TYR A 649 -30.40 12.79 -7.42
C TYR A 649 -29.65 12.95 -8.75
N GLU A 650 -29.81 14.08 -9.44
CA GLU A 650 -29.04 14.40 -10.65
C GLU A 650 -27.54 14.53 -10.33
N GLY A 651 -27.19 15.21 -9.24
CA GLY A 651 -25.83 15.33 -8.76
C GLY A 651 -25.21 13.99 -8.37
N GLU A 652 -25.97 13.06 -7.81
CA GLU A 652 -25.52 11.69 -7.55
C GLU A 652 -25.24 10.95 -8.87
N LEU A 653 -26.14 11.03 -9.85
CA LEU A 653 -25.99 10.39 -11.16
C LEU A 653 -24.85 10.97 -12.00
N LEU A 654 -24.48 12.22 -11.77
CA LEU A 654 -23.33 12.86 -12.40
C LEU A 654 -22.00 12.26 -11.84
N GLN A 655 -21.93 12.03 -10.54
CA GLN A 655 -20.77 11.46 -9.87
C GLN A 655 -20.70 9.94 -10.02
N ASN A 656 -21.86 9.27 -9.85
CA ASN A 656 -22.01 7.82 -9.97
C ASN A 656 -23.06 7.49 -11.04
N PRO A 657 -22.69 7.39 -12.32
CA PRO A 657 -23.59 7.08 -13.42
C PRO A 657 -24.33 5.73 -13.29
N LYS A 658 -23.82 4.84 -12.41
CA LYS A 658 -24.37 3.49 -12.14
C LYS A 658 -25.35 3.46 -10.97
N ALA A 659 -25.65 4.57 -10.33
CA ALA A 659 -26.56 4.65 -9.17
C ALA A 659 -28.03 4.43 -9.57
N PHE A 660 -28.43 3.18 -9.81
CA PHE A 660 -29.79 2.84 -10.27
C PHE A 660 -30.89 3.33 -9.31
N ARG A 661 -30.64 3.33 -7.99
CA ARG A 661 -31.59 3.85 -6.98
C ARG A 661 -31.81 5.34 -7.14
N ALA A 662 -30.76 6.12 -7.44
CA ALA A 662 -30.91 7.55 -7.70
C ALA A 662 -31.71 7.80 -8.99
N ALA A 663 -31.45 7.04 -10.06
CA ALA A 663 -32.23 7.11 -11.29
C ALA A 663 -33.72 6.77 -11.03
N PHE A 664 -33.99 5.74 -10.26
CA PHE A 664 -35.35 5.33 -9.93
C PHE A 664 -36.11 6.36 -9.08
N ASN A 665 -35.47 6.91 -8.04
CA ASN A 665 -36.12 7.92 -7.19
C ASN A 665 -36.29 9.26 -7.94
N LEU A 666 -35.34 9.64 -8.78
CA LEU A 666 -35.47 10.77 -9.67
C LEU A 666 -36.67 10.59 -10.62
N ALA A 667 -36.83 9.41 -11.22
CA ALA A 667 -37.97 9.12 -12.08
C ALA A 667 -39.29 9.22 -11.33
N LYS A 668 -39.37 8.69 -10.10
CA LYS A 668 -40.59 8.79 -9.26
C LYS A 668 -40.97 10.24 -8.97
N ILE A 669 -40.00 11.07 -8.61
CA ILE A 669 -40.30 12.46 -8.26
C ILE A 669 -40.67 13.29 -9.51
N LEU A 670 -40.01 13.04 -10.65
CA LEU A 670 -40.37 13.65 -11.94
C LEU A 670 -41.77 13.27 -12.38
N GLN A 671 -42.17 12.00 -12.21
CA GLN A 671 -43.54 11.54 -12.50
C GLN A 671 -44.56 12.25 -11.64
N LYS A 672 -44.33 12.36 -10.32
CA LYS A 672 -45.18 13.11 -9.40
C LYS A 672 -45.29 14.60 -9.76
N SER A 673 -44.21 15.18 -10.31
CA SER A 673 -44.14 16.58 -10.75
C SER A 673 -44.73 16.81 -12.14
N GLY A 674 -45.32 15.79 -12.80
CA GLY A 674 -45.90 15.89 -14.13
C GLY A 674 -44.92 15.81 -15.29
N ARG A 675 -43.60 15.68 -15.06
CA ARG A 675 -42.51 15.54 -16.07
C ARG A 675 -42.42 14.10 -16.56
N ARG A 676 -43.49 13.60 -17.19
CA ARG A 676 -43.70 12.16 -17.51
C ARG A 676 -42.66 11.59 -18.48
N GLU A 677 -42.29 12.35 -19.51
CA GLU A 677 -41.36 11.91 -20.53
C GLU A 677 -39.96 11.71 -19.92
N GLU A 678 -39.51 12.66 -19.10
CA GLU A 678 -38.25 12.58 -18.39
C GLU A 678 -38.24 11.44 -17.37
N ALA A 679 -39.34 11.26 -16.62
CA ALA A 679 -39.49 10.14 -15.70
C ALA A 679 -39.30 8.78 -16.42
N THR A 680 -39.86 8.64 -17.63
CA THR A 680 -39.73 7.41 -18.42
C THR A 680 -38.30 7.14 -18.81
N VAL A 681 -37.51 8.17 -19.15
CA VAL A 681 -36.08 8.04 -19.47
C VAL A 681 -35.31 7.50 -18.25
N TYR A 682 -35.53 8.07 -17.06
CA TYR A 682 -34.83 7.64 -15.85
C TYR A 682 -35.31 6.29 -15.33
N PHE A 683 -36.58 5.92 -15.50
CA PHE A 683 -37.01 4.54 -15.23
C PHE A 683 -36.33 3.52 -16.14
N LYS A 684 -36.19 3.82 -17.44
CA LYS A 684 -35.43 2.98 -18.37
C LYS A 684 -33.99 2.84 -17.90
N LYS A 685 -33.34 3.96 -17.59
CA LYS A 685 -31.96 3.96 -17.06
C LYS A 685 -31.83 3.09 -15.80
N ALA A 686 -32.75 3.18 -14.86
CA ALA A 686 -32.71 2.38 -13.62
C ALA A 686 -32.78 0.87 -13.89
N VAL A 687 -33.65 0.41 -14.80
CA VAL A 687 -33.77 -1.01 -15.14
C VAL A 687 -32.68 -1.51 -16.09
N GLU A 688 -32.05 -0.64 -16.87
CA GLU A 688 -30.83 -0.97 -17.65
C GLU A 688 -29.62 -1.19 -16.73
N LEU A 689 -29.49 -0.38 -15.68
CA LEU A 689 -28.44 -0.51 -14.67
C LEU A 689 -28.62 -1.70 -13.76
N GLN A 690 -29.88 -2.07 -13.46
CA GLN A 690 -30.24 -3.20 -12.60
C GLN A 690 -31.34 -4.03 -13.27
N PRO A 691 -30.99 -5.00 -14.15
CA PRO A 691 -31.97 -5.73 -14.98
C PRO A 691 -32.93 -6.63 -14.21
N ASP A 692 -32.64 -7.02 -12.99
CA ASP A 692 -33.48 -7.83 -12.07
C ASP A 692 -34.28 -6.98 -11.09
N PHE A 693 -34.25 -5.66 -11.22
CA PHE A 693 -35.00 -4.73 -10.35
C PHE A 693 -36.52 -4.73 -10.68
N GLY A 694 -37.24 -5.75 -10.21
CA GLY A 694 -38.66 -5.97 -10.50
C GLY A 694 -39.53 -4.76 -10.18
N THR A 695 -39.35 -4.10 -9.05
CA THR A 695 -40.07 -2.87 -8.66
C THR A 695 -39.86 -1.77 -9.71
N GLY A 696 -38.64 -1.50 -10.15
CA GLY A 696 -38.33 -0.50 -11.19
C GLY A 696 -38.99 -0.83 -12.52
N GLN A 697 -39.03 -2.11 -12.90
CA GLN A 697 -39.70 -2.58 -14.12
C GLN A 697 -41.20 -2.34 -14.09
N LEU A 698 -41.86 -2.50 -12.95
CA LEU A 698 -43.28 -2.22 -12.81
C LEU A 698 -43.59 -0.73 -12.91
N TYR A 699 -42.76 0.14 -12.35
CA TYR A 699 -42.91 1.59 -12.52
C TYR A 699 -42.67 2.02 -13.96
N LEU A 700 -41.67 1.43 -14.64
CA LEU A 700 -41.44 1.64 -16.07
C LEU A 700 -42.63 1.19 -16.91
N ALA A 701 -43.21 0.03 -16.59
CA ALA A 701 -44.39 -0.48 -17.27
C ALA A 701 -45.58 0.49 -17.15
N LYS A 702 -45.78 1.05 -15.96
CA LYS A 702 -46.83 2.07 -15.71
C LYS A 702 -46.55 3.35 -16.52
N ALA A 703 -45.30 3.84 -16.52
CA ALA A 703 -44.94 5.03 -17.29
C ALA A 703 -45.16 4.85 -18.80
N LEU A 704 -44.81 3.67 -19.36
CA LEU A 704 -45.04 3.33 -20.75
C LEU A 704 -46.53 3.22 -21.08
N LEU A 705 -47.35 2.63 -20.18
CA LEU A 705 -48.78 2.56 -20.32
C LEU A 705 -49.43 3.95 -20.40
N ASP A 706 -48.98 4.86 -19.50
CA ASP A 706 -49.46 6.25 -19.47
C ASP A 706 -49.07 7.02 -20.72
N GLY A 707 -47.90 6.69 -21.32
CA GLY A 707 -47.42 7.19 -22.59
C GLY A 707 -48.02 6.53 -23.84
N GLY A 708 -48.89 5.50 -23.65
CA GLY A 708 -49.57 4.80 -24.75
C GLY A 708 -48.75 3.64 -25.39
N ASP A 709 -47.57 3.33 -24.92
CA ASP A 709 -46.80 2.16 -25.37
C ASP A 709 -47.32 0.89 -24.70
N LEU A 710 -48.40 0.31 -25.27
CA LEU A 710 -49.03 -0.90 -24.76
C LEU A 710 -48.12 -2.14 -24.83
N ALA A 711 -47.27 -2.21 -25.84
CA ALA A 711 -46.37 -3.35 -26.03
C ALA A 711 -45.25 -3.33 -25.02
N GLY A 712 -44.63 -2.18 -24.82
CA GLY A 712 -43.59 -1.97 -23.77
C GLY A 712 -44.15 -2.18 -22.38
N ALA A 713 -45.35 -1.64 -22.08
CA ALA A 713 -46.04 -1.81 -20.81
C ALA A 713 -46.31 -3.29 -20.47
N GLU A 714 -46.80 -4.08 -21.44
CA GLU A 714 -47.06 -5.51 -21.22
C GLU A 714 -45.72 -6.25 -20.95
N ARG A 715 -44.70 -6.02 -21.76
CA ARG A 715 -43.39 -6.68 -21.63
C ARG A 715 -42.78 -6.42 -20.24
N TRP A 716 -42.71 -5.14 -19.83
CA TRP A 716 -42.06 -4.79 -18.57
C TRP A 716 -42.91 -5.15 -17.33
N ALA A 717 -44.23 -5.13 -17.43
CA ALA A 717 -45.09 -5.61 -16.33
C ALA A 717 -44.89 -7.10 -16.08
N ARG A 718 -44.81 -7.93 -17.14
CA ARG A 718 -44.55 -9.38 -17.01
C ARG A 718 -43.18 -9.65 -16.44
N SER A 719 -42.15 -8.94 -16.93
CA SER A 719 -40.79 -9.05 -16.44
C SER A 719 -40.70 -8.64 -14.98
N GLY A 720 -41.30 -7.52 -14.60
CA GLY A 720 -41.29 -7.01 -13.23
C GLY A 720 -41.93 -7.96 -12.24
N LEU A 721 -43.06 -8.59 -12.60
CA LEU A 721 -43.72 -9.61 -11.76
C LEU A 721 -42.86 -10.87 -11.62
N ALA A 722 -42.12 -11.28 -12.67
CA ALA A 722 -41.23 -12.43 -12.63
C ALA A 722 -40.00 -12.18 -11.75
N ASN A 723 -39.50 -10.93 -11.68
CA ASN A 723 -38.31 -10.54 -10.90
C ASN A 723 -38.60 -10.17 -9.43
N LYS A 724 -39.64 -10.76 -8.85
CA LYS A 724 -39.99 -10.64 -7.41
C LYS A 724 -39.98 -9.20 -6.91
N PRO A 725 -40.89 -8.33 -7.37
CA PRO A 725 -40.93 -6.94 -6.92
C PRO A 725 -41.30 -6.86 -5.43
N GLU A 726 -41.13 -5.70 -4.85
CA GLU A 726 -41.63 -5.46 -3.49
C GLU A 726 -43.10 -5.86 -3.37
N PRO A 727 -43.49 -6.60 -2.33
CA PRO A 727 -44.86 -7.11 -2.17
C PRO A 727 -45.97 -6.03 -2.32
N ARG A 728 -45.68 -4.82 -1.83
CA ARG A 728 -46.61 -3.66 -1.93
C ARG A 728 -46.74 -3.11 -3.35
N VAL A 729 -45.76 -3.38 -4.25
CA VAL A 729 -45.76 -2.88 -5.63
C VAL A 729 -46.24 -3.94 -6.62
N ALA A 730 -46.23 -5.21 -6.26
CA ALA A 730 -46.66 -6.32 -7.12
C ALA A 730 -48.08 -6.11 -7.70
N PRO A 731 -49.12 -5.61 -6.95
CA PRO A 731 -50.43 -5.31 -7.52
C PRO A 731 -50.42 -4.36 -8.70
N LEU A 732 -49.48 -3.38 -8.73
CA LEU A 732 -49.28 -2.44 -9.84
C LEU A 732 -49.06 -3.17 -11.17
N GLY A 733 -48.20 -4.20 -11.20
CA GLY A 733 -47.91 -4.99 -12.39
C GLY A 733 -49.17 -5.63 -13.00
N HIS A 734 -50.00 -6.21 -12.14
CA HIS A 734 -51.27 -6.82 -12.55
C HIS A 734 -52.27 -5.78 -13.05
N TYR A 735 -52.40 -4.62 -12.40
CA TYR A 735 -53.27 -3.54 -12.89
C TYR A 735 -52.80 -2.96 -14.23
N VAL A 736 -51.49 -2.83 -14.43
CA VAL A 736 -50.92 -2.42 -15.75
C VAL A 736 -51.28 -3.42 -16.82
N LEU A 737 -51.14 -4.74 -16.57
CA LEU A 737 -51.54 -5.80 -17.51
C LEU A 737 -53.04 -5.77 -17.79
N ALA A 738 -53.89 -5.56 -16.77
CA ALA A 738 -55.32 -5.47 -16.92
C ALA A 738 -55.71 -4.29 -17.84
N ASP A 739 -55.12 -3.11 -17.65
CA ASP A 739 -55.41 -1.95 -18.51
C ASP A 739 -54.94 -2.17 -19.93
N VAL A 740 -53.70 -2.74 -20.12
CA VAL A 740 -53.21 -3.14 -21.44
C VAL A 740 -54.19 -4.09 -22.15
N TYR A 741 -54.72 -5.11 -21.44
CA TYR A 741 -55.63 -6.08 -22.05
C TYR A 741 -56.98 -5.46 -22.35
N ASN A 742 -57.50 -4.58 -21.50
CA ASN A 742 -58.74 -3.83 -21.78
C ASN A 742 -58.60 -2.98 -23.05
N ARG A 743 -57.50 -2.23 -23.18
CA ARG A 743 -57.25 -1.41 -24.39
C ARG A 743 -57.01 -2.26 -25.66
N LYS A 744 -56.60 -3.53 -25.51
CA LYS A 744 -56.48 -4.51 -26.59
C LYS A 744 -57.78 -5.34 -26.82
N GLY A 745 -58.89 -5.03 -26.17
CA GLY A 745 -60.14 -5.76 -26.30
C GLY A 745 -60.20 -7.15 -25.67
N ARG A 746 -59.23 -7.48 -24.82
CA ARG A 746 -59.08 -8.80 -24.18
C ARG A 746 -59.67 -8.80 -22.76
N ALA A 747 -60.95 -8.58 -22.62
CA ALA A 747 -61.63 -8.40 -21.34
C ALA A 747 -61.48 -9.59 -20.37
N ALA A 748 -61.47 -10.83 -20.87
CA ALA A 748 -61.30 -12.03 -20.05
C ALA A 748 -59.93 -12.09 -19.39
N ASP A 749 -58.88 -11.67 -20.13
CA ASP A 749 -57.50 -11.61 -19.61
C ASP A 749 -57.37 -10.47 -18.59
N ALA A 750 -57.95 -9.31 -18.88
CA ALA A 750 -57.98 -8.19 -17.96
C ALA A 750 -58.63 -8.56 -16.61
N ASN A 751 -59.77 -9.26 -16.64
CA ASN A 751 -60.43 -9.72 -15.43
C ASN A 751 -59.58 -10.71 -14.60
N ARG A 752 -58.82 -11.59 -15.26
CA ARG A 752 -57.86 -12.48 -14.58
C ARG A 752 -56.79 -11.71 -13.85
N GLU A 753 -56.21 -10.70 -14.48
CA GLU A 753 -55.16 -9.88 -13.87
C GLU A 753 -55.71 -9.06 -12.69
N VAL A 754 -56.92 -8.46 -12.79
CA VAL A 754 -57.55 -7.79 -11.68
C VAL A 754 -57.79 -8.74 -10.51
N ALA A 755 -58.21 -9.99 -10.79
CA ALA A 755 -58.40 -11.00 -9.75
C ALA A 755 -57.07 -11.39 -9.09
N ALA A 756 -55.99 -11.45 -9.86
CA ALA A 756 -54.66 -11.70 -9.35
C ALA A 756 -54.16 -10.55 -8.43
N ALA A 757 -54.33 -9.29 -8.86
CA ALA A 757 -53.99 -8.12 -8.04
C ALA A 757 -54.69 -8.11 -6.67
N LYS A 758 -55.99 -8.46 -6.65
CA LYS A 758 -56.82 -8.48 -5.41
C LYS A 758 -56.43 -9.59 -4.41
N ARG A 759 -55.65 -10.59 -4.83
CA ARG A 759 -55.17 -11.67 -3.94
C ARG A 759 -53.86 -11.30 -3.25
N LEU A 760 -53.19 -10.25 -3.70
CA LEU A 760 -51.97 -9.73 -3.10
C LEU A 760 -52.30 -8.76 -1.96
N PRO A 761 -51.38 -8.57 -0.97
CA PRO A 761 -51.60 -7.61 0.09
C PRO A 761 -51.80 -6.20 -0.51
N PRO A 762 -52.68 -5.38 0.07
CA PRO A 762 -52.88 -4.01 -0.40
C PRO A 762 -51.56 -3.21 -0.31
N GLY A 763 -51.24 -2.47 -1.38
CA GLY A 763 -50.03 -1.65 -1.50
C GLY A 763 -50.07 -0.39 -0.62
#